data_36a6af1d32bbe15b8909db44f78af7e6
#
_entry.id   36a6af1d32bbe15b8909db44f78af7e6
#
_cell.length_a   1.000
_cell.length_b   1.000
_cell.length_c   1.000
_cell.angle_alpha   90.00
_cell.angle_beta   90.00
_cell.angle_gamma   90.00
#
_symmetry.space_group_name_H-M   'P 1'
#
loop_
_entity.id
_entity.type
_entity.pdbx_description
1 polymer ?
#
loop_
_entity_poly.entity_id
_entity_poly.type
_entity_poly.pdbx_seq_one_letter_code
_entity_poly.pdbx_strand_id
1 'polypeptide(L)'
;MPVPTEFVNKKKDRKKFKQGRKDWMKNMHRSAPDVDWEEMDRNFRRERTTQINETRLELYRNGWNDMEPYIETVTEREISGIWNEKGSNNLAGRIHTAEIDFENELIYCGSSGGNIWRGTLQGEDWISLNDHIQIRDIKMIRYKDFSDFRRLLICGGNSFFYTDNDGISIQESEGLDALDDWGNTIRSIVKDDIIYLLTNEWDYVNWNAACAIYKSIDNGLTFDKIHMFNNNNGYDMWTSRYEDTPIYVMNNGQIFTLNEQDDLITHGSIVTFESGDNLLTGGFDDDVFLYAKIGDRIYYSNDAGSNWVDKGSQPQWTFMSNSFNSSNINSNLVGIGGMELFISNNSGSDWNLVNSWWQYYDDPANLLHADIPEIRFFLDDEGEEMSLISTDGGLYVSYDNLQSTQNLSLNGLGVSQYYSTYTKRTSPYHIYAGSQDQGFQRTIGDNGGILEFEQSISGDYGHLSSGDGGETIWCNYPGFTMYYDTPQTDGGGSTLNFPGTGYLWLAPLIEHPIDPNKAWLGGGGVSGGAHIIELTGNAFSVNYEELPYDFGSKISAMAYSTIDPSVRYVLTESGTFFYSLDSGESWEQTINFSGPAPQYFYGATIYPSPTDVSVVIIGGSGYSNPPVYKSNNFGENFLPMRNGLPSTLVYELAGNEYGDLYFAATELGPYIYNTSGNQWEYLGGVSAPDQTYWSVEFIPELNTARFGTYGRGIWDFVMDEYYDVVLGDVNSDEIVNIQDIIILVNFILNILEPTDVQFYAADINQDQIIDILDTILIINIALGN
;
A
#
# COMPACT_ATOMS: atom_id res chain seq x y z
N MET A 1 -5.67 13.60 -21.30
CA MET A 1 -5.88 12.14 -21.23
C MET A 1 -4.54 11.46 -21.02
N PRO A 2 -4.42 10.53 -20.10
CA PRO A 2 -3.15 9.85 -19.85
C PRO A 2 -2.69 9.11 -21.11
N VAL A 3 -1.40 9.17 -21.37
CA VAL A 3 -0.80 8.42 -22.47
C VAL A 3 -0.58 6.99 -21.99
N PRO A 4 -1.11 5.96 -22.66
CA PRO A 4 -0.83 4.59 -22.28
C PRO A 4 0.67 4.32 -22.37
N THR A 5 1.25 3.74 -21.34
CA THR A 5 2.63 3.25 -21.42
C THR A 5 2.72 2.21 -22.53
N GLU A 6 3.68 2.36 -23.46
CA GLU A 6 3.95 1.35 -24.49
C GLU A 6 4.38 0.03 -23.83
N PHE A 7 3.40 -0.72 -23.42
CA PHE A 7 3.63 -1.98 -22.73
C PHE A 7 3.92 -3.10 -23.72
N VAL A 8 4.85 -3.97 -23.37
CA VAL A 8 5.22 -5.11 -24.19
C VAL A 8 4.08 -6.13 -24.19
N ASN A 9 3.29 -6.15 -25.25
CA ASN A 9 2.11 -7.02 -25.46
C ASN A 9 2.43 -8.54 -25.55
N LYS A 10 3.63 -8.99 -25.20
CA LYS A 10 4.00 -10.40 -25.29
C LYS A 10 3.84 -11.11 -23.95
N LYS A 11 3.00 -12.15 -23.88
CA LYS A 11 2.75 -12.99 -22.68
C LYS A 11 4.02 -13.38 -21.92
N LYS A 12 5.14 -13.64 -22.63
CA LYS A 12 6.44 -14.00 -22.05
C LYS A 12 7.07 -12.83 -21.27
N ASP A 13 6.96 -11.63 -21.77
CA ASP A 13 7.59 -10.43 -21.19
C ASP A 13 6.80 -9.94 -19.97
N ARG A 14 5.46 -10.07 -20.00
CA ARG A 14 4.59 -9.83 -18.82
C ARG A 14 4.89 -10.79 -17.68
N LYS A 15 5.08 -12.10 -17.97
CA LYS A 15 5.47 -13.06 -16.95
C LYS A 15 6.82 -12.70 -16.33
N LYS A 16 7.78 -12.24 -17.14
CA LYS A 16 9.09 -11.78 -16.68
C LYS A 16 8.97 -10.53 -15.82
N PHE A 17 8.12 -9.58 -16.21
CA PHE A 17 7.87 -8.35 -15.46
C PHE A 17 7.27 -8.64 -14.08
N LYS A 18 6.17 -9.43 -14.00
CA LYS A 18 5.53 -9.83 -12.74
C LYS A 18 6.50 -10.64 -11.85
N GLN A 19 7.30 -11.53 -12.44
CA GLN A 19 8.31 -12.27 -11.68
C GLN A 19 9.42 -11.35 -11.16
N GLY A 20 9.87 -10.40 -11.96
CA GLY A 20 10.89 -9.43 -11.55
C GLY A 20 10.43 -8.59 -10.36
N ARG A 21 9.17 -8.14 -10.35
CA ARG A 21 8.57 -7.44 -9.20
C ARG A 21 8.53 -8.31 -7.96
N LYS A 22 8.03 -9.54 -8.10
CA LYS A 22 7.95 -10.50 -6.98
C LYS A 22 9.33 -10.79 -6.36
N ASP A 23 10.34 -10.99 -7.21
CA ASP A 23 11.70 -11.26 -6.76
C ASP A 23 12.31 -10.02 -6.07
N TRP A 24 12.05 -8.82 -6.58
CA TRP A 24 12.47 -7.57 -5.97
C TRP A 24 11.82 -7.34 -4.60
N MET A 25 10.49 -7.50 -4.48
CA MET A 25 9.75 -7.40 -3.21
C MET A 25 10.29 -8.39 -2.17
N LYS A 26 10.46 -9.65 -2.55
CA LYS A 26 11.06 -10.67 -1.69
C LYS A 26 12.49 -10.31 -1.24
N ASN A 27 13.27 -9.71 -2.12
CA ASN A 27 14.64 -9.32 -1.82
C ASN A 27 14.72 -8.15 -0.84
N MET A 28 13.77 -7.19 -0.94
CA MET A 28 13.66 -6.09 0.03
C MET A 28 13.36 -6.57 1.44
N HIS A 29 12.52 -7.62 1.60
CA HIS A 29 12.19 -8.22 2.89
C HIS A 29 13.22 -9.28 3.34
N ARG A 30 14.47 -9.13 2.93
CA ARG A 30 15.53 -10.10 3.23
C ARG A 30 15.68 -10.33 4.73
N SER A 31 15.64 -11.60 5.11
CA SER A 31 15.79 -12.10 6.48
C SER A 31 16.70 -13.35 6.54
N ALA A 32 17.14 -13.76 7.72
CA ALA A 32 17.83 -15.03 7.91
C ALA A 32 16.89 -16.22 7.56
N PRO A 33 17.42 -17.39 7.16
CA PRO A 33 16.60 -18.50 6.69
C PRO A 33 15.60 -19.06 7.72
N ASP A 34 15.83 -18.80 8.99
CA ASP A 34 15.00 -19.22 10.14
C ASP A 34 14.07 -18.10 10.65
N VAL A 35 13.99 -16.98 9.93
CA VAL A 35 13.14 -15.83 10.26
C VAL A 35 12.05 -15.68 9.22
N ASP A 36 10.82 -15.86 9.64
CA ASP A 36 9.64 -15.52 8.87
C ASP A 36 9.22 -14.08 9.14
N TRP A 37 9.53 -13.19 8.21
CA TRP A 37 9.23 -11.78 8.36
C TRP A 37 7.72 -11.49 8.30
N GLU A 38 6.93 -12.28 7.54
CA GLU A 38 5.48 -12.10 7.44
C GLU A 38 4.80 -12.46 8.76
N GLU A 39 5.27 -13.51 9.43
CA GLU A 39 4.80 -13.88 10.77
C GLU A 39 5.15 -12.80 11.80
N MET A 40 6.37 -12.25 11.75
CA MET A 40 6.78 -11.16 12.64
C MET A 40 5.86 -9.94 12.48
N ASP A 41 5.60 -9.53 11.25
CA ASP A 41 4.74 -8.39 10.94
C ASP A 41 3.29 -8.64 11.41
N ARG A 42 2.73 -9.84 11.14
CA ARG A 42 1.39 -10.21 11.61
C ARG A 42 1.26 -10.12 13.13
N ASN A 43 2.21 -10.70 13.84
CA ASN A 43 2.20 -10.72 15.31
C ASN A 43 2.28 -9.29 15.87
N PHE A 44 3.17 -8.46 15.34
CA PHE A 44 3.28 -7.06 15.75
C PHE A 44 1.99 -6.27 15.48
N ARG A 45 1.39 -6.44 14.29
CA ARG A 45 0.11 -5.78 13.97
C ARG A 45 -1.03 -6.26 14.87
N ARG A 46 -1.13 -7.55 15.18
CA ARG A 46 -2.14 -8.08 16.12
C ARG A 46 -2.03 -7.44 17.51
N GLU A 47 -0.81 -7.33 18.05
CA GLU A 47 -0.58 -6.67 19.34
C GLU A 47 -0.98 -5.19 19.30
N ARG A 48 -0.56 -4.47 18.27
CA ARG A 48 -0.90 -3.07 18.08
C ARG A 48 -2.40 -2.85 17.88
N THR A 49 -3.06 -3.67 17.08
CA THR A 49 -4.52 -3.60 16.85
C THR A 49 -5.30 -3.73 18.16
N THR A 50 -4.88 -4.62 19.06
CA THR A 50 -5.52 -4.78 20.37
C THR A 50 -5.47 -3.48 21.17
N GLN A 51 -4.29 -2.82 21.23
CA GLN A 51 -4.09 -1.56 21.93
C GLN A 51 -4.90 -0.42 21.29
N ILE A 52 -4.88 -0.33 19.95
CA ILE A 52 -5.62 0.70 19.22
C ILE A 52 -7.14 0.51 19.41
N ASN A 53 -7.67 -0.70 19.33
CA ASN A 53 -9.08 -0.98 19.57
C ASN A 53 -9.52 -0.51 20.96
N GLU A 54 -8.74 -0.76 22.01
CA GLU A 54 -9.03 -0.31 23.37
C GLU A 54 -9.06 1.23 23.44
N THR A 55 -8.05 1.91 22.87
CA THR A 55 -7.98 3.36 22.85
C THR A 55 -9.13 3.98 22.07
N ARG A 56 -9.46 3.46 20.89
CA ARG A 56 -10.58 3.93 20.06
C ARG A 56 -11.90 3.79 20.80
N LEU A 57 -12.18 2.63 21.40
CA LEU A 57 -13.41 2.41 22.19
C LEU A 57 -13.53 3.38 23.37
N GLU A 58 -12.43 3.74 24.00
CA GLU A 58 -12.42 4.75 25.06
C GLU A 58 -12.72 6.16 24.51
N LEU A 59 -12.10 6.55 23.41
CA LEU A 59 -12.35 7.83 22.74
C LEU A 59 -13.79 7.95 22.27
N TYR A 60 -14.37 6.92 21.66
CA TYR A 60 -15.78 6.91 21.26
C TYR A 60 -16.74 7.04 22.46
N ARG A 61 -16.45 6.36 23.59
CA ARG A 61 -17.22 6.52 24.83
C ARG A 61 -17.16 7.95 25.37
N ASN A 62 -16.09 8.68 25.08
CA ASN A 62 -15.91 10.07 25.45
C ASN A 62 -16.43 11.08 24.40
N GLY A 63 -17.07 10.58 23.33
CA GLY A 63 -17.76 11.39 22.32
C GLY A 63 -16.94 11.74 21.08
N TRP A 64 -15.71 11.24 20.95
CA TRP A 64 -14.96 11.38 19.72
C TRP A 64 -15.54 10.50 18.60
N ASN A 65 -15.34 10.89 17.35
CA ASN A 65 -15.67 10.09 16.16
C ASN A 65 -14.61 10.33 15.07
N ASP A 66 -14.47 9.38 14.15
CA ASP A 66 -13.42 9.40 13.11
C ASP A 66 -13.53 10.58 12.11
N MET A 67 -14.64 11.32 12.12
CA MET A 67 -14.84 12.49 11.27
C MET A 67 -14.25 13.77 11.87
N GLU A 68 -13.83 13.72 13.14
CA GLU A 68 -13.23 14.86 13.84
C GLU A 68 -11.70 14.72 13.87
N PRO A 69 -10.94 15.77 13.52
CA PRO A 69 -9.49 15.75 13.66
C PRO A 69 -9.08 15.41 15.09
N TYR A 70 -8.14 14.50 15.21
CA TYR A 70 -7.56 14.12 16.51
C TYR A 70 -6.12 14.61 16.57
N ILE A 71 -5.77 15.33 17.64
CA ILE A 71 -4.40 15.76 17.86
C ILE A 71 -3.61 14.59 18.41
N GLU A 72 -2.75 14.00 17.58
CA GLU A 72 -1.82 12.99 18.03
C GLU A 72 -0.68 13.66 18.81
N THR A 73 -0.47 13.20 20.03
CA THR A 73 0.70 13.60 20.82
C THR A 73 1.68 12.46 20.84
N VAL A 74 2.82 12.67 20.22
CA VAL A 74 3.87 11.67 20.09
C VAL A 74 4.98 12.11 21.03
N THR A 75 5.38 11.20 21.93
CA THR A 75 6.44 11.38 22.91
C THR A 75 6.10 12.12 24.21
N GLU A 76 6.87 11.77 25.26
CA GLU A 76 6.90 12.53 26.51
C GLU A 76 7.40 14.00 26.36
N ARG A 77 7.66 14.46 25.10
CA ARG A 77 8.25 15.74 24.75
C ARG A 77 7.45 16.55 23.71
N GLU A 78 6.12 16.37 23.70
CA GLU A 78 5.20 17.34 23.07
C GLU A 78 5.36 17.58 21.56
N ILE A 79 5.80 16.58 20.77
CA ILE A 79 5.54 16.62 19.34
C ILE A 79 4.09 16.25 19.16
N SER A 80 3.29 17.19 18.72
CA SER A 80 1.88 17.01 18.40
C SER A 80 1.60 17.39 16.95
N GLY A 81 0.52 16.88 16.41
CA GLY A 81 0.10 17.19 15.07
C GLY A 81 -1.20 16.48 14.68
N ILE A 82 -1.65 16.78 13.49
CA ILE A 82 -2.91 16.27 12.94
C ILE A 82 -2.61 15.53 11.64
N TRP A 83 -3.18 14.33 11.51
CA TRP A 83 -3.17 13.59 10.26
C TRP A 83 -4.27 14.10 9.32
N ASN A 84 -3.92 14.34 8.07
CA ASN A 84 -4.83 14.75 7.00
C ASN A 84 -4.65 13.89 5.77
N GLU A 85 -5.73 13.32 5.26
CA GLU A 85 -5.74 12.67 3.95
C GLU A 85 -5.57 13.70 2.84
N LYS A 86 -4.70 13.42 1.86
CA LYS A 86 -4.42 14.27 0.70
C LYS A 86 -4.86 13.68 -0.64
N GLY A 87 -5.15 12.42 -0.69
CA GLY A 87 -5.71 11.85 -1.91
C GLY A 87 -5.00 10.61 -2.45
N SER A 88 -5.32 10.22 -3.67
CA SER A 88 -6.18 10.91 -4.64
C SER A 88 -7.68 10.71 -4.35
N ASN A 89 -8.46 11.75 -4.57
CA ASN A 89 -9.92 11.68 -4.42
C ASN A 89 -10.61 10.91 -5.55
N ASN A 90 -10.05 10.94 -6.75
CA ASN A 90 -10.69 10.53 -8.01
C ASN A 90 -9.96 9.42 -8.78
N LEU A 91 -8.80 8.96 -8.32
CA LEU A 91 -8.05 7.87 -8.93
C LEU A 91 -7.91 6.75 -7.92
N ALA A 92 -8.86 5.82 -7.91
CA ALA A 92 -8.84 4.66 -7.04
C ALA A 92 -7.81 3.62 -7.51
N GLY A 93 -7.31 2.82 -6.59
CA GLY A 93 -6.49 1.65 -6.86
C GLY A 93 -7.32 0.36 -6.91
N ARG A 94 -6.67 -0.77 -6.64
CA ARG A 94 -7.26 -2.11 -6.76
C ARG A 94 -8.29 -2.42 -5.70
N ILE A 95 -9.49 -2.83 -6.14
CA ILE A 95 -10.53 -3.45 -5.32
C ILE A 95 -10.53 -4.97 -5.55
N HIS A 96 -10.60 -5.74 -4.47
CA HIS A 96 -10.61 -7.21 -4.53
C HIS A 96 -12.00 -7.81 -4.55
N THR A 97 -12.93 -7.25 -3.77
CA THR A 97 -14.28 -7.78 -3.61
C THR A 97 -15.26 -6.69 -3.22
N ALA A 98 -16.54 -6.90 -3.50
CA ALA A 98 -17.61 -5.99 -3.11
C ALA A 98 -18.89 -6.72 -2.70
N GLU A 99 -19.73 -6.05 -1.91
CA GLU A 99 -21.01 -6.53 -1.40
C GLU A 99 -22.06 -5.42 -1.48
N ILE A 100 -23.32 -5.77 -1.74
CA ILE A 100 -24.44 -4.81 -1.77
C ILE A 100 -25.39 -5.10 -0.62
N ASP A 101 -25.78 -4.04 0.05
CA ASP A 101 -26.89 -3.99 1.01
C ASP A 101 -28.02 -3.19 0.37
N PHE A 102 -28.98 -3.88 -0.22
CA PHE A 102 -30.11 -3.26 -0.91
C PHE A 102 -31.06 -2.55 0.04
N GLU A 103 -31.25 -3.08 1.26
CA GLU A 103 -32.17 -2.49 2.24
C GLU A 103 -31.73 -1.10 2.68
N ASN A 104 -30.43 -0.87 2.82
CA ASN A 104 -29.85 0.41 3.25
C ASN A 104 -29.24 1.22 2.09
N GLU A 105 -29.33 0.75 0.85
CA GLU A 105 -28.76 1.37 -0.36
C GLU A 105 -27.23 1.60 -0.23
N LEU A 106 -26.50 0.62 0.31
CA LEU A 106 -25.06 0.70 0.56
C LEU A 106 -24.26 -0.32 -0.25
N ILE A 107 -23.04 0.05 -0.59
CA ILE A 107 -22.01 -0.85 -1.11
C ILE A 107 -20.88 -0.92 -0.10
N TYR A 108 -20.41 -2.13 0.15
CA TYR A 108 -19.15 -2.39 0.84
C TYR A 108 -18.12 -2.92 -0.16
N CYS A 109 -16.87 -2.48 -0.07
CA CYS A 109 -15.80 -3.07 -0.87
C CYS A 109 -14.52 -3.23 -0.07
N GLY A 110 -13.70 -4.22 -0.47
CA GLY A 110 -12.40 -4.51 0.11
C GLY A 110 -11.28 -4.20 -0.86
N SER A 111 -10.34 -3.36 -0.43
CA SER A 111 -9.20 -2.95 -1.25
C SER A 111 -8.01 -3.91 -1.14
N SER A 112 -7.12 -3.85 -2.12
CA SER A 112 -5.81 -4.52 -2.08
C SER A 112 -4.93 -4.04 -0.91
N GLY A 113 -5.10 -2.79 -0.47
CA GLY A 113 -4.42 -2.23 0.70
C GLY A 113 -4.91 -2.80 2.03
N GLY A 114 -6.03 -3.54 2.03
CA GLY A 114 -6.57 -4.16 3.23
C GLY A 114 -7.62 -3.32 3.96
N ASN A 115 -8.17 -2.32 3.30
CA ASN A 115 -9.24 -1.50 3.85
C ASN A 115 -10.60 -1.94 3.33
N ILE A 116 -11.59 -1.82 4.20
CA ILE A 116 -12.99 -2.00 3.91
C ILE A 116 -13.63 -0.63 3.83
N TRP A 117 -14.32 -0.42 2.74
CA TRP A 117 -15.02 0.83 2.46
C TRP A 117 -16.51 0.62 2.42
N ARG A 118 -17.26 1.63 2.82
CA ARG A 118 -18.71 1.72 2.66
C ARG A 118 -19.05 3.01 1.94
N GLY A 119 -19.86 2.91 0.89
CA GLY A 119 -20.41 4.03 0.13
C GLY A 119 -21.85 3.80 -0.25
N THR A 120 -22.48 4.75 -0.97
CA THR A 120 -23.83 4.61 -1.52
C THR A 120 -23.83 3.74 -2.79
N LEU A 121 -25.01 3.31 -3.24
CA LEU A 121 -25.17 2.59 -4.53
C LEU A 121 -24.69 3.41 -5.74
N GLN A 122 -24.62 4.73 -5.62
CA GLN A 122 -24.14 5.65 -6.64
C GLN A 122 -22.62 5.85 -6.62
N GLY A 123 -21.92 5.27 -5.64
CA GLY A 123 -20.47 5.44 -5.48
C GLY A 123 -20.08 6.78 -4.88
N GLU A 124 -20.89 7.27 -3.95
CA GLU A 124 -20.68 8.52 -3.23
C GLU A 124 -20.53 8.24 -1.72
N ASP A 125 -20.09 9.24 -0.96
CA ASP A 125 -19.95 9.20 0.50
C ASP A 125 -19.12 8.01 1.02
N TRP A 126 -18.03 7.70 0.32
CA TRP A 126 -17.13 6.64 0.72
C TRP A 126 -16.44 6.93 2.05
N ILE A 127 -16.52 5.97 2.97
CA ILE A 127 -15.80 5.99 4.23
C ILE A 127 -15.04 4.69 4.45
N SER A 128 -13.81 4.78 4.96
CA SER A 128 -13.05 3.61 5.41
C SER A 128 -13.54 3.17 6.79
N LEU A 129 -13.77 1.87 6.97
CA LEU A 129 -14.26 1.30 8.23
C LEU A 129 -13.16 0.73 9.12
N ASN A 130 -11.92 0.62 8.61
CA ASN A 130 -10.85 -0.08 9.32
C ASN A 130 -9.48 0.55 9.13
N ASP A 131 -9.36 1.88 9.13
CA ASP A 131 -8.05 2.52 9.02
C ASP A 131 -7.07 2.10 10.13
N HIS A 132 -7.57 1.64 11.28
CA HIS A 132 -6.77 1.19 12.41
C HIS A 132 -6.28 -0.28 12.32
N ILE A 133 -6.65 -1.03 11.27
CA ILE A 133 -6.19 -2.41 11.04
C ILE A 133 -6.12 -2.73 9.55
N GLN A 134 -4.98 -3.19 9.08
CA GLN A 134 -4.81 -3.71 7.73
C GLN A 134 -5.22 -5.18 7.65
N ILE A 135 -6.21 -5.51 6.82
CA ILE A 135 -6.64 -6.89 6.54
C ILE A 135 -6.14 -7.30 5.16
N ARG A 136 -5.09 -8.11 5.12
CA ARG A 136 -4.46 -8.51 3.85
C ARG A 136 -5.36 -9.45 3.05
N ASP A 137 -5.37 -9.26 1.73
CA ASP A 137 -5.98 -10.15 0.73
C ASP A 137 -7.47 -10.44 0.98
N ILE A 138 -8.27 -9.38 1.14
CA ILE A 138 -9.72 -9.50 1.39
C ILE A 138 -10.38 -10.26 0.23
N LYS A 139 -11.04 -11.37 0.54
CA LYS A 139 -11.68 -12.31 -0.41
C LYS A 139 -13.20 -12.21 -0.42
N MET A 140 -13.80 -11.83 0.69
CA MET A 140 -15.24 -11.72 0.85
C MET A 140 -15.59 -10.70 1.90
N ILE A 141 -16.62 -9.94 1.62
CA ILE A 141 -17.37 -9.13 2.59
C ILE A 141 -18.81 -9.63 2.58
N ARG A 142 -19.42 -9.74 3.75
CA ARG A 142 -20.83 -10.07 3.98
C ARG A 142 -21.32 -9.32 5.20
N TYR A 143 -22.61 -9.14 5.28
CA TYR A 143 -23.23 -8.65 6.52
C TYR A 143 -24.33 -9.61 7.00
N LYS A 144 -24.59 -9.56 8.29
CA LYS A 144 -25.66 -10.26 8.96
C LYS A 144 -26.35 -9.31 9.92
N ASP A 145 -27.67 -9.18 9.77
CA ASP A 145 -28.49 -8.37 10.66
C ASP A 145 -28.96 -9.17 11.87
N PHE A 146 -28.84 -8.56 13.04
CA PHE A 146 -29.38 -9.00 14.30
C PHE A 146 -30.40 -7.96 14.80
N SER A 147 -31.19 -8.27 15.83
CA SER A 147 -32.19 -7.34 16.36
C SER A 147 -31.62 -6.00 16.84
N ASP A 148 -30.40 -6.01 17.35
CA ASP A 148 -29.81 -4.87 18.05
C ASP A 148 -28.53 -4.33 17.40
N PHE A 149 -27.96 -5.07 16.46
CA PHE A 149 -26.71 -4.68 15.76
C PHE A 149 -26.59 -5.41 14.41
N ARG A 150 -25.69 -4.93 13.58
CA ARG A 150 -25.26 -5.57 12.33
C ARG A 150 -23.84 -6.08 12.48
N ARG A 151 -23.57 -7.33 12.10
CA ARG A 151 -22.23 -7.88 11.98
C ARG A 151 -21.76 -7.82 10.54
N LEU A 152 -20.62 -7.18 10.33
CA LEU A 152 -19.88 -7.28 9.07
C LEU A 152 -18.86 -8.40 9.18
N LEU A 153 -18.88 -9.31 8.21
CA LEU A 153 -18.01 -10.48 8.09
C LEU A 153 -16.97 -10.22 7.01
N ILE A 154 -15.69 -10.45 7.32
CA ILE A 154 -14.59 -10.12 6.44
C ILE A 154 -13.64 -11.32 6.34
N CYS A 155 -13.56 -11.94 5.17
CA CYS A 155 -12.60 -13.00 4.90
C CYS A 155 -11.33 -12.40 4.33
N GLY A 156 -10.24 -12.44 5.08
CA GLY A 156 -8.87 -12.15 4.62
C GLY A 156 -8.22 -13.37 3.96
N GLY A 157 -6.96 -13.24 3.58
CA GLY A 157 -6.20 -14.34 2.96
C GLY A 157 -6.02 -15.52 3.89
N ASN A 158 -5.52 -15.31 5.09
CA ASN A 158 -5.22 -16.34 6.08
C ASN A 158 -5.98 -16.16 7.41
N SER A 159 -6.89 -15.20 7.50
CA SER A 159 -7.64 -14.87 8.69
C SER A 159 -9.08 -14.52 8.35
N PHE A 160 -9.97 -14.58 9.33
CA PHE A 160 -11.34 -14.13 9.22
C PHE A 160 -11.62 -13.12 10.34
N PHE A 161 -12.33 -12.06 10.01
CA PHE A 161 -12.60 -10.95 10.93
C PHE A 161 -14.10 -10.63 10.96
N TYR A 162 -14.53 -9.98 12.03
CA TYR A 162 -15.87 -9.42 12.14
C TYR A 162 -15.88 -8.11 12.93
N THR A 163 -16.91 -7.31 12.70
CA THR A 163 -17.22 -6.11 13.48
C THR A 163 -18.72 -6.02 13.71
N ASP A 164 -19.11 -5.66 14.94
CA ASP A 164 -20.50 -5.49 15.38
C ASP A 164 -20.87 -4.02 15.63
N ASN A 165 -19.97 -3.11 15.25
CA ASN A 165 -20.07 -1.67 15.51
C ASN A 165 -19.53 -0.80 14.37
N ASP A 166 -19.80 -1.21 13.13
CA ASP A 166 -19.43 -0.49 11.91
C ASP A 166 -17.94 -0.13 11.82
N GLY A 167 -17.06 -1.04 12.27
CA GLY A 167 -15.62 -0.85 12.17
C GLY A 167 -14.96 -0.07 13.32
N ILE A 168 -15.73 0.42 14.32
CA ILE A 168 -15.11 1.08 15.49
C ILE A 168 -14.08 0.15 16.14
N SER A 169 -14.38 -1.14 16.22
CA SER A 169 -13.42 -2.19 16.55
C SER A 169 -13.64 -3.41 15.67
N ILE A 170 -12.56 -4.08 15.31
CA ILE A 170 -12.56 -5.30 14.49
C ILE A 170 -11.92 -6.42 15.29
N GLN A 171 -12.58 -7.58 15.28
CA GLN A 171 -12.15 -8.77 15.99
C GLN A 171 -11.72 -9.85 15.00
N GLU A 172 -10.68 -10.59 15.32
CA GLU A 172 -10.25 -11.78 14.58
C GLU A 172 -11.00 -13.01 15.09
N SER A 173 -11.43 -13.88 14.18
CA SER A 173 -12.13 -15.14 14.50
C SER A 173 -11.14 -16.19 14.98
N GLU A 174 -11.60 -17.12 15.82
CA GLU A 174 -10.79 -18.21 16.34
C GLU A 174 -10.86 -19.47 15.46
N GLY A 175 -9.88 -20.37 15.60
CA GLY A 175 -9.90 -21.71 14.99
C GLY A 175 -9.25 -21.79 13.59
N LEU A 176 -8.59 -20.73 13.13
CA LEU A 176 -7.88 -20.67 11.85
C LEU A 176 -6.35 -20.66 11.98
N ASP A 177 -5.79 -20.97 13.14
CA ASP A 177 -4.34 -20.92 13.43
C ASP A 177 -3.49 -21.73 12.43
N ALA A 178 -4.07 -22.79 11.84
CA ALA A 178 -3.39 -23.59 10.82
C ALA A 178 -3.09 -22.84 9.51
N LEU A 179 -3.71 -21.66 9.31
CA LEU A 179 -3.47 -20.82 8.14
C LEU A 179 -2.30 -19.83 8.34
N ASP A 180 -1.81 -19.65 9.57
CA ASP A 180 -0.82 -18.63 9.89
C ASP A 180 0.51 -18.85 9.17
N ASP A 181 0.99 -20.08 9.03
CA ASP A 181 2.31 -20.37 8.45
C ASP A 181 2.30 -20.38 6.90
N TRP A 182 1.32 -21.08 6.30
CA TRP A 182 1.30 -21.37 4.86
C TRP A 182 -0.11 -21.32 4.26
N GLY A 183 -1.09 -20.98 5.09
CA GLY A 183 -2.47 -21.08 4.73
C GLY A 183 -2.94 -19.89 3.90
N ASN A 184 -3.96 -20.17 3.09
CA ASN A 184 -4.68 -19.13 2.36
C ASN A 184 -6.10 -19.61 2.05
N THR A 185 -7.08 -18.76 2.25
CA THR A 185 -8.45 -19.01 1.82
C THR A 185 -8.53 -18.96 0.30
N ILE A 186 -9.04 -20.02 -0.31
CA ILE A 186 -9.29 -20.14 -1.76
C ILE A 186 -10.67 -19.59 -2.09
N ARG A 187 -11.69 -20.03 -1.32
CA ARG A 187 -13.08 -19.65 -1.51
C ARG A 187 -13.78 -19.52 -0.16
N SER A 188 -14.67 -18.56 -0.04
CA SER A 188 -15.59 -18.44 1.10
C SER A 188 -17.02 -18.37 0.57
N ILE A 189 -17.92 -19.11 1.22
CA ILE A 189 -19.35 -19.12 0.91
C ILE A 189 -20.17 -19.07 2.19
N VAL A 190 -21.37 -18.52 2.09
CA VAL A 190 -22.34 -18.50 3.19
C VAL A 190 -23.60 -19.19 2.71
N LYS A 191 -24.08 -20.16 3.50
CA LYS A 191 -25.34 -20.87 3.28
C LYS A 191 -26.07 -21.02 4.61
N ASP A 192 -27.31 -20.59 4.68
CA ASP A 192 -28.19 -20.72 5.87
C ASP A 192 -27.51 -20.23 7.17
N ASP A 193 -26.85 -19.07 7.13
CA ASP A 193 -26.08 -18.50 8.24
C ASP A 193 -24.81 -19.28 8.63
N ILE A 194 -24.48 -20.35 7.91
CA ILE A 194 -23.26 -21.12 8.09
C ILE A 194 -22.20 -20.62 7.09
N ILE A 195 -21.00 -20.37 7.60
CA ILE A 195 -19.87 -19.94 6.76
C ILE A 195 -18.98 -21.15 6.52
N TYR A 196 -18.63 -21.35 5.25
CA TYR A 196 -17.66 -22.38 4.85
C TYR A 196 -16.47 -21.72 4.17
N LEU A 197 -15.26 -22.11 4.57
CA LEU A 197 -14.01 -21.69 3.96
C LEU A 197 -13.34 -22.90 3.31
N LEU A 198 -12.99 -22.81 2.05
CA LEU A 198 -12.06 -23.72 1.39
C LEU A 198 -10.67 -23.06 1.45
N THR A 199 -9.72 -23.79 2.01
CA THR A 199 -8.39 -23.24 2.30
C THR A 199 -7.29 -24.11 1.69
N ASN A 200 -6.13 -23.48 1.54
CA ASN A 200 -4.85 -24.12 1.28
C ASN A 200 -4.05 -24.05 2.57
N GLU A 201 -3.49 -25.15 3.02
CA GLU A 201 -2.68 -25.20 4.24
C GLU A 201 -1.62 -26.28 4.18
N TRP A 202 -0.71 -26.32 5.14
CA TRP A 202 0.29 -27.36 5.26
C TRP A 202 -0.22 -28.52 6.13
N ASP A 203 -0.22 -29.74 5.59
CA ASP A 203 -0.51 -30.94 6.35
C ASP A 203 0.75 -31.47 7.03
N TYR A 204 0.92 -31.19 8.33
CA TYR A 204 2.05 -31.63 9.12
C TYR A 204 2.07 -33.15 9.39
N VAL A 205 0.96 -33.86 9.14
CA VAL A 205 0.90 -35.32 9.30
C VAL A 205 1.47 -36.02 8.06
N ASN A 206 1.07 -35.57 6.88
CA ASN A 206 1.50 -36.15 5.60
C ASN A 206 2.65 -35.38 4.94
N TRP A 207 3.08 -34.25 5.52
CA TRP A 207 4.16 -33.38 5.03
C TRP A 207 3.97 -32.90 3.60
N ASN A 208 2.79 -32.42 3.28
CA ASN A 208 2.46 -31.85 1.97
C ASN A 208 1.45 -30.72 2.08
N ALA A 209 1.39 -29.89 1.02
CA ALA A 209 0.32 -28.90 0.89
C ALA A 209 -1.02 -29.62 0.61
N ALA A 210 -2.06 -29.20 1.31
CA ALA A 210 -3.40 -29.78 1.24
C ALA A 210 -4.48 -28.69 1.24
N CYS A 211 -5.67 -29.02 0.72
CA CYS A 211 -6.85 -28.21 0.93
C CYS A 211 -7.63 -28.70 2.15
N ALA A 212 -8.32 -27.79 2.82
CA ALA A 212 -9.24 -28.11 3.90
C ALA A 212 -10.55 -27.33 3.75
N ILE A 213 -11.62 -27.83 4.39
CA ILE A 213 -12.87 -27.12 4.55
C ILE A 213 -13.06 -26.83 6.03
N TYR A 214 -13.26 -25.56 6.34
CA TYR A 214 -13.64 -25.06 7.67
C TYR A 214 -15.10 -24.62 7.66
N LYS A 215 -15.75 -24.71 8.83
CA LYS A 215 -17.15 -24.39 9.02
C LYS A 215 -17.30 -23.53 10.27
N SER A 216 -18.08 -22.46 10.19
CA SER A 216 -18.54 -21.68 11.32
C SER A 216 -20.06 -21.74 11.39
N ILE A 217 -20.61 -22.05 12.57
CA ILE A 217 -22.06 -22.10 12.86
C ILE A 217 -22.50 -20.98 13.80
N ASP A 218 -21.61 -20.10 14.17
CA ASP A 218 -21.80 -18.99 15.13
C ASP A 218 -21.60 -17.63 14.50
N ASN A 219 -21.89 -17.51 13.19
CA ASN A 219 -21.76 -16.29 12.41
C ASN A 219 -20.33 -15.71 12.39
N GLY A 220 -19.35 -16.59 12.21
CA GLY A 220 -17.95 -16.21 11.98
C GLY A 220 -17.13 -15.94 13.25
N LEU A 221 -17.63 -16.30 14.44
CA LEU A 221 -16.83 -16.15 15.67
C LEU A 221 -15.75 -17.22 15.76
N THR A 222 -16.13 -18.48 15.48
CA THR A 222 -15.20 -19.62 15.53
C THR A 222 -15.33 -20.49 14.29
N PHE A 223 -14.25 -21.16 13.93
CA PHE A 223 -14.18 -22.08 12.79
C PHE A 223 -13.65 -23.44 13.22
N ASP A 224 -14.35 -24.50 12.81
CA ASP A 224 -13.93 -25.88 12.98
C ASP A 224 -13.53 -26.48 11.62
N LYS A 225 -12.40 -27.19 11.57
CA LYS A 225 -12.01 -27.94 10.38
C LYS A 225 -12.83 -29.21 10.26
N ILE A 226 -13.70 -29.26 9.25
CA ILE A 226 -14.61 -30.41 9.03
C ILE A 226 -14.06 -31.44 8.03
N HIS A 227 -13.17 -31.01 7.11
CA HIS A 227 -12.57 -31.90 6.13
C HIS A 227 -11.15 -31.47 5.76
N MET A 228 -10.28 -32.47 5.48
CA MET A 228 -8.95 -32.25 4.96
C MET A 228 -8.67 -33.21 3.80
N PHE A 229 -8.22 -32.66 2.69
CA PHE A 229 -7.88 -33.40 1.50
C PHE A 229 -6.41 -33.83 1.50
N ASN A 230 -6.05 -34.77 0.60
CA ASN A 230 -4.67 -35.27 0.52
C ASN A 230 -3.73 -34.42 -0.35
N ASN A 231 -4.23 -33.37 -0.98
CA ASN A 231 -3.47 -32.49 -1.89
C ASN A 231 -4.16 -31.11 -1.98
N ASN A 232 -3.50 -30.16 -2.64
CA ASN A 232 -3.99 -28.79 -2.80
C ASN A 232 -4.32 -28.38 -4.25
N ASN A 233 -4.46 -29.34 -5.17
CA ASN A 233 -4.65 -29.03 -6.58
C ASN A 233 -6.10 -29.20 -7.04
N GLY A 234 -6.61 -28.22 -7.75
CA GLY A 234 -7.86 -28.31 -8.50
C GLY A 234 -9.13 -28.28 -7.65
N TYR A 235 -9.09 -27.65 -6.50
CA TYR A 235 -10.24 -27.48 -5.61
C TYR A 235 -10.92 -26.14 -5.83
N ASP A 236 -12.25 -26.15 -5.84
CA ASP A 236 -13.11 -25.00 -5.68
C ASP A 236 -14.46 -25.44 -5.09
N MET A 237 -15.28 -24.49 -4.61
CA MET A 237 -16.62 -24.78 -4.11
C MET A 237 -17.60 -23.67 -4.48
N TRP A 238 -18.87 -24.05 -4.63
CA TRP A 238 -19.96 -23.14 -4.96
C TRP A 238 -21.29 -23.58 -4.34
N THR A 239 -22.14 -22.62 -4.01
CA THR A 239 -23.57 -22.77 -3.71
C THR A 239 -24.31 -21.52 -4.13
N SER A 240 -25.60 -21.60 -4.41
CA SER A 240 -26.42 -20.42 -4.66
C SER A 240 -26.56 -19.59 -3.38
N ARG A 241 -26.58 -18.26 -3.55
CA ARG A 241 -26.91 -17.32 -2.47
C ARG A 241 -28.41 -17.18 -2.25
N TYR A 242 -29.18 -17.37 -3.32
CA TYR A 242 -30.61 -17.02 -3.36
C TYR A 242 -31.54 -18.22 -3.35
N GLU A 243 -31.04 -19.41 -3.69
CA GLU A 243 -31.80 -20.62 -3.78
C GLU A 243 -31.22 -21.70 -2.88
N ASP A 244 -32.05 -22.58 -2.35
CA ASP A 244 -31.60 -23.73 -1.53
C ASP A 244 -30.98 -24.81 -2.42
N THR A 245 -29.71 -24.65 -2.70
CA THR A 245 -28.92 -25.61 -3.50
C THR A 245 -27.91 -26.34 -2.62
N PRO A 246 -27.45 -27.53 -2.99
CA PRO A 246 -26.32 -28.19 -2.33
C PRO A 246 -25.06 -27.31 -2.38
N ILE A 247 -24.14 -27.54 -1.45
CA ILE A 247 -22.77 -27.03 -1.59
C ILE A 247 -22.02 -28.00 -2.50
N TYR A 248 -21.64 -27.51 -3.67
CA TYR A 248 -20.81 -28.27 -4.63
C TYR A 248 -19.35 -28.05 -4.33
N VAL A 249 -18.57 -29.12 -4.29
CA VAL A 249 -17.12 -29.11 -4.11
C VAL A 249 -16.50 -29.81 -5.31
N MET A 250 -15.64 -29.11 -6.03
CA MET A 250 -14.88 -29.66 -7.15
C MET A 250 -13.46 -30.07 -6.71
N ASN A 251 -13.01 -31.21 -7.15
CA ASN A 251 -11.63 -31.67 -7.05
C ASN A 251 -11.17 -32.25 -8.39
N ASN A 252 -10.32 -31.56 -9.12
CA ASN A 252 -9.77 -32.03 -10.41
C ASN A 252 -10.83 -32.58 -11.36
N GLY A 253 -11.97 -31.88 -11.49
CA GLY A 253 -13.07 -32.28 -12.36
C GLY A 253 -14.02 -33.34 -11.76
N GLN A 254 -13.76 -33.85 -10.57
CA GLN A 254 -14.74 -34.64 -9.83
C GLN A 254 -15.61 -33.68 -8.98
N ILE A 255 -16.91 -33.87 -9.00
CA ILE A 255 -17.88 -33.07 -8.30
C ILE A 255 -18.44 -33.86 -7.13
N PHE A 256 -18.43 -33.24 -5.97
CA PHE A 256 -19.05 -33.72 -4.73
C PHE A 256 -20.12 -32.75 -4.27
N THR A 257 -21.05 -33.21 -3.44
CA THR A 257 -21.90 -32.36 -2.62
C THR A 257 -21.59 -32.57 -1.14
N LEU A 258 -21.59 -31.50 -0.36
CA LEU A 258 -21.43 -31.55 1.08
C LEU A 258 -22.82 -31.73 1.70
N ASN A 259 -23.02 -32.76 2.50
CA ASN A 259 -24.30 -33.04 3.18
C ASN A 259 -24.36 -32.36 4.58
N GLU A 260 -25.50 -32.45 5.24
CA GLU A 260 -25.71 -31.88 6.59
C GLU A 260 -24.84 -32.52 7.69
N GLN A 261 -24.28 -33.70 7.45
CA GLN A 261 -23.37 -34.41 8.33
C GLN A 261 -21.89 -34.10 8.03
N ASP A 262 -21.63 -33.12 7.18
CA ASP A 262 -20.33 -32.69 6.72
C ASP A 262 -19.57 -33.78 5.90
N ASP A 263 -20.31 -34.75 5.33
CA ASP A 263 -19.73 -35.76 4.44
C ASP A 263 -19.76 -35.31 2.98
N LEU A 264 -18.67 -35.58 2.26
CA LEU A 264 -18.57 -35.37 0.81
C LEU A 264 -19.16 -36.56 0.05
N ILE A 265 -20.25 -36.32 -0.63
CA ILE A 265 -20.96 -37.34 -1.43
C ILE A 265 -20.58 -37.16 -2.90
N THR A 266 -20.08 -38.20 -3.56
CA THR A 266 -19.79 -38.17 -5.01
C THR A 266 -21.06 -37.87 -5.79
N HIS A 267 -21.01 -36.81 -6.61
CA HIS A 267 -22.18 -36.34 -7.36
C HIS A 267 -22.02 -36.56 -8.87
N GLY A 268 -20.86 -36.17 -9.46
CA GLY A 268 -20.61 -36.28 -10.88
C GLY A 268 -19.12 -36.11 -11.22
N SER A 269 -18.80 -36.15 -12.50
CA SER A 269 -17.43 -35.91 -12.94
C SER A 269 -17.36 -35.23 -14.32
N ILE A 270 -16.43 -34.32 -14.47
CA ILE A 270 -15.95 -33.78 -15.75
C ILE A 270 -14.80 -34.64 -16.21
N VAL A 271 -14.81 -35.07 -17.47
CA VAL A 271 -13.96 -36.18 -17.99
C VAL A 271 -12.49 -35.82 -18.24
N THR A 272 -12.01 -34.69 -17.74
CA THR A 272 -10.61 -34.28 -17.94
C THR A 272 -9.92 -33.96 -16.63
N PHE A 273 -8.67 -34.41 -16.52
CA PHE A 273 -7.78 -34.09 -15.39
C PHE A 273 -6.66 -33.21 -15.93
N GLU A 274 -6.77 -31.91 -15.75
CA GLU A 274 -5.67 -30.98 -16.02
C GLU A 274 -5.25 -30.28 -14.73
N SER A 275 -3.96 -30.18 -14.50
CA SER A 275 -3.41 -29.39 -13.40
C SER A 275 -3.48 -27.92 -13.76
N GLY A 276 -4.05 -27.09 -12.89
CA GLY A 276 -4.16 -25.65 -13.07
C GLY A 276 -5.20 -25.04 -12.14
N ASP A 277 -5.49 -23.78 -12.34
CA ASP A 277 -6.57 -23.09 -11.64
C ASP A 277 -7.90 -23.69 -12.11
N ASN A 278 -8.54 -24.43 -11.24
CA ASN A 278 -9.86 -25.00 -11.47
C ASN A 278 -10.88 -24.17 -10.69
N LEU A 279 -11.90 -23.65 -11.38
CA LEU A 279 -12.90 -22.75 -10.80
C LEU A 279 -14.30 -23.30 -11.07
N LEU A 280 -15.20 -23.11 -10.10
CA LEU A 280 -16.59 -23.51 -10.14
C LEU A 280 -17.50 -22.31 -9.85
N THR A 281 -18.51 -22.11 -10.68
CA THR A 281 -19.56 -21.13 -10.46
C THR A 281 -20.89 -21.66 -11.01
N GLY A 282 -22.01 -21.01 -10.71
CA GLY A 282 -23.30 -21.43 -11.17
C GLY A 282 -24.43 -20.49 -10.79
N GLY A 283 -25.64 -20.92 -11.00
CA GLY A 283 -26.88 -20.22 -10.66
C GLY A 283 -28.05 -21.18 -10.70
N PHE A 284 -29.25 -20.60 -10.66
CA PHE A 284 -30.51 -21.33 -10.69
C PHE A 284 -31.44 -20.69 -11.73
N ASP A 285 -31.81 -21.48 -12.77
CA ASP A 285 -32.69 -21.11 -13.86
C ASP A 285 -33.57 -22.33 -14.17
N ASP A 286 -34.73 -22.42 -13.54
CA ASP A 286 -35.61 -23.60 -13.45
C ASP A 286 -34.95 -24.82 -12.73
N ASP A 287 -33.64 -24.99 -12.84
CA ASP A 287 -32.80 -25.97 -12.16
C ASP A 287 -31.40 -25.39 -11.97
N VAL A 288 -30.56 -26.07 -11.18
CA VAL A 288 -29.16 -25.67 -10.95
C VAL A 288 -28.38 -25.81 -12.24
N PHE A 289 -27.76 -24.75 -12.70
CA PHE A 289 -26.73 -24.81 -13.72
C PHE A 289 -25.35 -24.52 -13.13
N LEU A 290 -24.32 -25.16 -13.68
CA LEU A 290 -22.96 -24.99 -13.23
C LEU A 290 -22.01 -24.72 -14.40
N TYR A 291 -21.01 -23.91 -14.15
CA TYR A 291 -19.86 -23.72 -15.00
C TYR A 291 -18.60 -24.18 -14.27
N ALA A 292 -17.73 -24.89 -14.95
CA ALA A 292 -16.41 -25.23 -14.45
C ALA A 292 -15.34 -24.76 -15.45
N LYS A 293 -14.31 -24.10 -14.93
CA LYS A 293 -13.07 -23.85 -15.65
C LYS A 293 -12.04 -24.87 -15.17
N ILE A 294 -11.53 -25.72 -16.07
CA ILE A 294 -10.47 -26.69 -15.77
C ILE A 294 -9.32 -26.48 -16.76
N GLY A 295 -8.17 -26.07 -16.22
CA GLY A 295 -7.06 -25.65 -17.05
C GLY A 295 -7.43 -24.45 -17.92
N ASP A 296 -7.37 -24.62 -19.24
CA ASP A 296 -7.75 -23.58 -20.22
C ASP A 296 -9.14 -23.81 -20.87
N ARG A 297 -9.94 -24.77 -20.37
CA ARG A 297 -11.24 -25.13 -20.94
C ARG A 297 -12.41 -24.79 -20.03
N ILE A 298 -13.53 -24.46 -20.64
CA ILE A 298 -14.80 -24.16 -19.99
C ILE A 298 -15.76 -25.34 -20.21
N TYR A 299 -16.41 -25.76 -19.14
CA TYR A 299 -17.44 -26.79 -19.12
C TYR A 299 -18.72 -26.22 -18.55
N TYR A 300 -19.85 -26.69 -19.06
CA TYR A 300 -21.21 -26.29 -18.66
C TYR A 300 -22.08 -27.51 -18.36
N SER A 301 -22.87 -27.40 -17.30
CA SER A 301 -23.92 -28.33 -16.93
C SER A 301 -25.23 -27.58 -16.69
N ASN A 302 -26.35 -28.13 -17.17
CA ASN A 302 -27.71 -27.63 -16.90
C ASN A 302 -28.57 -28.66 -16.13
N ASP A 303 -27.94 -29.61 -15.49
CA ASP A 303 -28.58 -30.66 -14.72
C ASP A 303 -27.86 -30.88 -13.38
N ALA A 304 -27.60 -29.79 -12.69
CA ALA A 304 -26.98 -29.76 -11.37
C ALA A 304 -25.61 -30.46 -11.30
N GLY A 305 -24.83 -30.47 -12.38
CA GLY A 305 -23.50 -31.10 -12.43
C GLY A 305 -23.47 -32.59 -12.72
N SER A 306 -24.62 -33.20 -13.09
CA SER A 306 -24.67 -34.62 -13.43
C SER A 306 -24.04 -34.91 -14.79
N ASN A 307 -24.24 -34.07 -15.79
CA ASN A 307 -23.61 -34.15 -17.09
C ASN A 307 -22.96 -32.81 -17.49
N TRP A 308 -21.85 -32.90 -18.21
CA TRP A 308 -21.06 -31.73 -18.58
C TRP A 308 -20.79 -31.68 -20.08
N VAL A 309 -20.90 -30.47 -20.64
CA VAL A 309 -20.61 -30.17 -22.04
C VAL A 309 -19.36 -29.32 -22.11
N ASP A 310 -18.38 -29.76 -22.89
CA ASP A 310 -17.18 -28.98 -23.20
C ASP A 310 -17.54 -27.82 -24.14
N LYS A 311 -17.28 -26.58 -23.70
CA LYS A 311 -17.58 -25.35 -24.42
C LYS A 311 -16.39 -24.74 -25.17
N GLY A 312 -15.24 -25.37 -25.06
CA GLY A 312 -14.00 -24.92 -25.71
C GLY A 312 -13.04 -24.19 -24.77
N SER A 313 -12.09 -23.52 -25.37
CA SER A 313 -11.05 -22.80 -24.61
C SER A 313 -11.54 -21.48 -24.07
N GLN A 314 -11.05 -21.11 -22.89
CA GLN A 314 -11.27 -19.79 -22.31
C GLN A 314 -10.68 -18.68 -23.22
N PRO A 315 -11.25 -17.46 -23.23
CA PRO A 315 -10.76 -16.35 -24.07
C PRO A 315 -9.42 -15.80 -23.55
N GLN A 316 -9.21 -15.87 -22.22
CA GLN A 316 -7.98 -15.42 -21.54
C GLN A 316 -7.78 -16.16 -20.21
N TRP A 317 -6.63 -15.95 -19.56
CA TRP A 317 -6.37 -16.39 -18.18
C TRP A 317 -7.25 -15.61 -17.17
N THR A 318 -7.57 -16.23 -16.04
CA THR A 318 -8.28 -15.59 -14.92
C THR A 318 -7.32 -14.81 -14.02
N PHE A 319 -7.71 -13.62 -13.56
CA PHE A 319 -6.88 -12.80 -12.69
C PHE A 319 -6.82 -13.37 -11.27
N MET A 320 -7.98 -13.64 -10.69
CA MET A 320 -8.18 -14.31 -9.38
C MET A 320 -9.27 -15.38 -9.48
N SER A 321 -9.52 -16.11 -8.42
CA SER A 321 -10.59 -17.13 -8.38
C SER A 321 -11.99 -16.52 -8.59
N ASN A 322 -12.25 -15.33 -8.07
CA ASN A 322 -13.52 -14.63 -8.21
C ASN A 322 -13.70 -13.93 -9.58
N SER A 323 -12.68 -13.95 -10.43
CA SER A 323 -12.75 -13.39 -11.79
C SER A 323 -13.55 -14.24 -12.77
N PHE A 324 -13.94 -15.47 -12.39
CA PHE A 324 -14.80 -16.35 -13.17
C PHE A 324 -16.11 -16.52 -12.43
N ASN A 325 -17.18 -15.91 -12.96
CA ASN A 325 -18.50 -15.96 -12.32
C ASN A 325 -19.62 -15.91 -13.35
N SER A 326 -20.76 -16.50 -13.01
CA SER A 326 -21.97 -16.55 -13.83
C SER A 326 -23.10 -15.75 -13.20
N SER A 327 -24.07 -15.34 -14.01
CA SER A 327 -25.36 -14.86 -13.53
C SER A 327 -25.98 -15.84 -12.53
N ASN A 328 -26.75 -15.35 -11.57
CA ASN A 328 -27.51 -16.18 -10.63
C ASN A 328 -28.74 -16.82 -11.26
N ILE A 329 -29.33 -16.19 -12.29
CA ILE A 329 -30.64 -16.54 -12.85
C ILE A 329 -30.64 -16.75 -14.37
N ASN A 330 -29.54 -16.46 -15.06
CA ASN A 330 -29.44 -16.61 -16.51
C ASN A 330 -28.34 -17.62 -16.87
N SER A 331 -28.78 -18.84 -17.18
CA SER A 331 -27.90 -19.97 -17.51
C SER A 331 -27.04 -19.79 -18.76
N ASN A 332 -27.24 -18.71 -19.53
CA ASN A 332 -26.42 -18.39 -20.71
C ASN A 332 -25.30 -17.36 -20.40
N LEU A 333 -25.40 -16.62 -19.29
CA LEU A 333 -24.49 -15.52 -18.99
C LEU A 333 -23.38 -15.96 -18.04
N VAL A 334 -22.13 -15.82 -18.49
CA VAL A 334 -20.92 -16.03 -17.69
C VAL A 334 -19.83 -15.05 -18.09
N GLY A 335 -19.11 -14.53 -17.09
CA GLY A 335 -17.98 -13.61 -17.27
C GLY A 335 -16.64 -14.26 -16.90
N ILE A 336 -15.58 -13.83 -17.57
CA ILE A 336 -14.20 -14.17 -17.24
C ILE A 336 -13.31 -12.92 -17.27
N GLY A 337 -12.78 -12.57 -16.10
CA GLY A 337 -11.89 -11.44 -15.87
C GLY A 337 -10.42 -11.87 -15.89
N GLY A 338 -9.64 -11.18 -16.66
CA GLY A 338 -8.18 -11.28 -16.68
C GLY A 338 -7.62 -9.87 -16.68
N MET A 339 -6.83 -9.52 -17.69
CA MET A 339 -6.49 -8.12 -17.95
C MET A 339 -7.72 -7.32 -18.42
N GLU A 340 -8.63 -7.95 -19.11
CA GLU A 340 -9.85 -7.41 -19.67
C GLU A 340 -11.04 -8.28 -19.23
N LEU A 341 -12.26 -7.81 -19.42
CA LEU A 341 -13.46 -8.59 -19.15
C LEU A 341 -14.03 -9.17 -20.44
N PHE A 342 -14.19 -10.49 -20.49
CA PHE A 342 -14.92 -11.18 -21.54
C PHE A 342 -16.23 -11.77 -21.01
N ILE A 343 -17.30 -11.65 -21.77
CA ILE A 343 -18.61 -12.20 -21.44
C ILE A 343 -19.09 -13.17 -22.52
N SER A 344 -19.79 -14.21 -22.10
CA SER A 344 -20.52 -15.12 -22.96
C SER A 344 -22.02 -15.03 -22.65
N ASN A 345 -22.84 -14.93 -23.68
CA ASN A 345 -24.31 -14.98 -23.61
C ASN A 345 -24.89 -16.26 -24.22
N ASN A 346 -24.06 -17.31 -24.37
CA ASN A 346 -24.48 -18.59 -24.93
C ASN A 346 -23.78 -19.77 -24.22
N SER A 347 -23.79 -19.71 -22.90
CA SER A 347 -23.27 -20.73 -22.01
C SER A 347 -21.79 -21.08 -22.24
N GLY A 348 -20.94 -20.06 -22.52
CA GLY A 348 -19.50 -20.23 -22.68
C GLY A 348 -19.04 -20.67 -24.08
N SER A 349 -19.94 -20.72 -25.08
CA SER A 349 -19.59 -21.16 -26.43
C SER A 349 -18.84 -20.09 -27.24
N ASP A 350 -19.25 -18.84 -27.12
CA ASP A 350 -18.59 -17.68 -27.74
C ASP A 350 -18.39 -16.57 -26.69
N TRP A 351 -17.36 -15.77 -26.90
CA TRP A 351 -16.95 -14.73 -25.96
C TRP A 351 -16.82 -13.37 -26.64
N ASN A 352 -17.35 -12.34 -25.99
CA ASN A 352 -17.25 -10.96 -26.41
C ASN A 352 -16.43 -10.16 -25.40
N LEU A 353 -15.52 -9.34 -25.88
CA LEU A 353 -14.78 -8.37 -25.09
C LEU A 353 -15.70 -7.20 -24.72
N VAL A 354 -15.73 -6.80 -23.44
CA VAL A 354 -16.51 -5.64 -22.97
C VAL A 354 -15.86 -4.35 -23.48
N ASN A 355 -14.61 -4.12 -23.13
CA ASN A 355 -13.78 -3.06 -23.71
C ASN A 355 -12.30 -3.46 -23.64
N SER A 356 -11.47 -2.90 -24.49
CA SER A 356 -10.02 -3.03 -24.37
C SER A 356 -9.53 -2.16 -23.21
N TRP A 357 -8.55 -2.67 -22.43
CA TRP A 357 -8.03 -2.02 -21.23
C TRP A 357 -7.57 -0.56 -21.47
N TRP A 358 -7.01 -0.25 -22.65
CA TRP A 358 -6.53 1.09 -22.99
C TRP A 358 -7.67 2.09 -23.29
N GLN A 359 -8.89 1.63 -23.58
CA GLN A 359 -10.06 2.49 -23.81
C GLN A 359 -10.54 3.16 -22.52
N TYR A 360 -10.23 2.61 -21.36
CA TYR A 360 -10.50 3.25 -20.07
C TYR A 360 -10.06 4.71 -20.05
N TYR A 361 -8.91 5.03 -20.63
CA TYR A 361 -8.36 6.40 -20.64
C TYR A 361 -9.14 7.39 -21.51
N ASP A 362 -10.00 6.91 -22.38
CA ASP A 362 -10.90 7.74 -23.20
C ASP A 362 -12.18 8.10 -22.44
N ASP A 363 -12.67 7.22 -21.57
CA ASP A 363 -13.89 7.40 -20.78
C ASP A 363 -13.81 6.64 -19.43
N PRO A 364 -13.08 7.15 -18.43
CA PRO A 364 -12.94 6.50 -17.13
C PRO A 364 -14.26 6.30 -16.37
N ALA A 365 -15.30 7.04 -16.73
CA ALA A 365 -16.62 6.95 -16.09
C ALA A 365 -17.41 5.70 -16.53
N ASN A 366 -17.18 5.22 -17.76
CA ASN A 366 -18.03 4.17 -18.35
C ASN A 366 -17.25 2.95 -18.87
N LEU A 367 -15.93 3.00 -18.93
CA LEU A 367 -15.10 1.92 -19.44
C LEU A 367 -14.22 1.32 -18.34
N LEU A 368 -14.15 -0.01 -18.32
CA LEU A 368 -13.42 -0.75 -17.28
C LEU A 368 -11.92 -0.50 -17.37
N HIS A 369 -11.31 -0.30 -16.22
CA HIS A 369 -9.86 -0.37 -16.03
C HIS A 369 -9.34 -1.80 -16.24
N ALA A 370 -8.03 -1.94 -16.45
CA ALA A 370 -7.37 -3.24 -16.55
C ALA A 370 -7.42 -4.05 -15.26
N ASP A 371 -7.15 -5.34 -15.41
CA ASP A 371 -7.01 -6.36 -14.37
C ASP A 371 -8.28 -6.48 -13.48
N ILE A 372 -9.00 -7.60 -13.61
CA ILE A 372 -10.33 -7.82 -13.06
C ILE A 372 -10.27 -8.87 -11.93
N PRO A 373 -10.15 -8.49 -10.65
CA PRO A 373 -10.11 -9.41 -9.52
C PRO A 373 -11.42 -10.16 -9.25
N GLU A 374 -12.57 -9.48 -9.42
CA GLU A 374 -13.87 -10.07 -9.14
C GLU A 374 -14.94 -9.58 -10.14
N ILE A 375 -15.82 -10.49 -10.50
CA ILE A 375 -17.12 -10.23 -11.11
C ILE A 375 -18.15 -10.84 -10.18
N ARG A 376 -19.17 -10.08 -9.77
CA ARG A 376 -20.17 -10.59 -8.85
C ARG A 376 -21.54 -10.11 -9.20
N PHE A 377 -22.48 -11.07 -9.27
CA PHE A 377 -23.87 -10.82 -9.60
C PHE A 377 -24.75 -10.78 -8.34
N PHE A 378 -25.68 -9.85 -8.31
CA PHE A 378 -26.59 -9.64 -7.19
C PHE A 378 -28.03 -9.54 -7.70
N LEU A 379 -28.96 -10.10 -6.95
CA LEU A 379 -30.40 -9.89 -7.16
C LEU A 379 -30.90 -8.92 -6.12
N ASP A 380 -31.68 -7.92 -6.57
CA ASP A 380 -32.43 -7.05 -5.68
C ASP A 380 -33.74 -7.72 -5.19
N ASP A 381 -34.50 -7.02 -4.37
CA ASP A 381 -35.76 -7.53 -3.81
C ASP A 381 -36.86 -7.71 -4.87
N GLU A 382 -36.71 -7.12 -6.06
CA GLU A 382 -37.61 -7.26 -7.20
C GLU A 382 -37.20 -8.42 -8.13
N GLY A 383 -36.02 -9.01 -7.88
CA GLY A 383 -35.45 -10.11 -8.66
C GLY A 383 -34.70 -9.66 -9.90
N GLU A 384 -34.42 -8.36 -10.02
CA GLU A 384 -33.59 -7.81 -11.09
C GLU A 384 -32.11 -8.02 -10.77
N GLU A 385 -31.33 -8.43 -11.78
CA GLU A 385 -29.91 -8.73 -11.59
C GLU A 385 -29.01 -7.54 -11.98
N MET A 386 -28.12 -7.19 -11.09
CA MET A 386 -27.04 -6.26 -11.34
C MET A 386 -25.67 -6.89 -11.00
N SER A 387 -24.57 -6.28 -11.50
CA SER A 387 -23.23 -6.81 -11.29
C SER A 387 -22.30 -5.74 -10.76
N LEU A 388 -21.42 -6.12 -9.81
CA LEU A 388 -20.25 -5.35 -9.43
C LEU A 388 -18.99 -5.97 -10.08
N ILE A 389 -18.13 -5.11 -10.60
CA ILE A 389 -16.87 -5.48 -11.23
C ILE A 389 -15.74 -4.76 -10.50
N SER A 390 -14.88 -5.52 -9.83
CA SER A 390 -13.67 -5.01 -9.20
C SER A 390 -12.53 -4.94 -10.21
N THR A 391 -11.75 -3.86 -10.19
CA THR A 391 -10.63 -3.64 -11.10
C THR A 391 -9.40 -3.07 -10.37
N ASP A 392 -8.26 -2.96 -11.06
CA ASP A 392 -7.08 -2.25 -10.52
C ASP A 392 -7.24 -0.72 -10.51
N GLY A 393 -8.33 -0.20 -11.06
CA GLY A 393 -8.71 1.21 -11.07
C GLY A 393 -10.06 1.49 -10.41
N GLY A 394 -10.47 0.67 -9.43
CA GLY A 394 -11.68 0.89 -8.65
C GLY A 394 -12.79 -0.13 -8.86
N LEU A 395 -14.00 0.26 -8.48
CA LEU A 395 -15.22 -0.53 -8.50
C LEU A 395 -16.19 0.00 -9.55
N TYR A 396 -16.82 -0.91 -10.27
CA TYR A 396 -17.81 -0.60 -11.32
C TYR A 396 -19.11 -1.35 -11.09
N VAL A 397 -20.21 -0.80 -11.62
CA VAL A 397 -21.53 -1.43 -11.64
C VAL A 397 -22.02 -1.61 -13.07
N SER A 398 -22.80 -2.68 -13.30
CA SER A 398 -23.57 -2.90 -14.53
C SER A 398 -24.97 -3.36 -14.17
N TYR A 399 -25.98 -2.79 -14.87
CA TYR A 399 -27.40 -3.09 -14.72
C TYR A 399 -27.99 -3.82 -15.93
N ASP A 400 -27.17 -4.17 -16.92
CA ASP A 400 -27.62 -4.66 -18.22
C ASP A 400 -26.83 -5.91 -18.69
N ASN A 401 -26.53 -6.82 -17.77
CA ASN A 401 -25.79 -8.05 -18.05
C ASN A 401 -24.39 -7.79 -18.64
N LEU A 402 -23.65 -6.85 -18.03
CA LEU A 402 -22.28 -6.47 -18.39
C LEU A 402 -22.14 -5.86 -19.82
N GLN A 403 -23.20 -5.32 -20.40
CA GLN A 403 -23.15 -4.65 -21.71
C GLN A 403 -22.67 -3.20 -21.59
N SER A 404 -22.98 -2.53 -20.49
CA SER A 404 -22.42 -1.24 -20.10
C SER A 404 -22.00 -1.24 -18.65
N THR A 405 -21.07 -0.35 -18.30
CA THR A 405 -20.53 -0.23 -16.95
C THR A 405 -20.48 1.24 -16.52
N GLN A 406 -20.53 1.47 -15.22
CA GLN A 406 -20.37 2.77 -14.59
C GLN A 406 -19.35 2.67 -13.48
N ASN A 407 -18.40 3.60 -13.43
CA ASN A 407 -17.38 3.68 -12.39
C ASN A 407 -17.96 4.32 -11.11
N LEU A 408 -17.89 3.61 -10.00
CA LEU A 408 -18.33 4.06 -8.69
C LEU A 408 -17.21 4.69 -7.85
N SER A 409 -15.99 4.82 -8.40
CA SER A 409 -14.78 5.13 -7.64
C SER A 409 -14.20 6.51 -7.95
N LEU A 410 -14.95 7.35 -8.65
CA LEU A 410 -14.45 8.66 -9.13
C LEU A 410 -14.53 9.77 -8.07
N ASN A 411 -15.05 9.47 -6.88
CA ASN A 411 -15.21 10.46 -5.84
C ASN A 411 -15.08 9.82 -4.45
N GLY A 412 -13.95 10.01 -3.79
CA GLY A 412 -13.75 9.68 -2.37
C GLY A 412 -13.29 8.26 -2.05
N LEU A 413 -13.14 7.34 -3.03
CA LEU A 413 -12.62 5.99 -2.76
C LEU A 413 -11.07 6.02 -2.71
N GLY A 414 -10.51 6.36 -1.56
CA GLY A 414 -9.08 6.62 -1.32
C GLY A 414 -8.23 5.36 -1.17
N VAL A 415 -8.16 4.50 -2.19
CA VAL A 415 -7.45 3.19 -2.16
C VAL A 415 -6.21 3.13 -3.05
N SER A 416 -5.67 4.27 -3.45
CA SER A 416 -4.49 4.34 -4.31
C SER A 416 -3.23 3.81 -3.63
N GLN A 417 -2.33 3.24 -4.43
CA GLN A 417 -1.07 2.63 -3.99
C GLN A 417 0.11 3.42 -4.54
N TYR A 418 0.83 4.15 -3.68
CA TYR A 418 1.95 4.99 -4.08
C TYR A 418 3.30 4.39 -3.72
N TYR A 419 4.24 4.43 -4.67
CA TYR A 419 5.65 4.08 -4.44
C TYR A 419 6.48 5.29 -4.01
N SER A 420 6.10 6.50 -4.47
CA SER A 420 6.84 7.73 -4.21
C SER A 420 5.94 8.94 -4.38
N THR A 421 6.23 9.99 -3.60
CA THR A 421 5.65 11.32 -3.74
C THR A 421 6.75 12.36 -3.85
N TYR A 422 6.45 13.48 -4.49
CA TYR A 422 7.28 14.66 -4.51
C TYR A 422 6.40 15.90 -4.52
N THR A 423 6.60 16.81 -3.57
CA THR A 423 5.85 18.07 -3.49
C THR A 423 6.66 19.20 -4.10
N LYS A 424 6.05 19.98 -4.99
CA LYS A 424 6.63 21.21 -5.50
C LYS A 424 6.94 22.16 -4.34
N ARG A 425 8.15 22.72 -4.29
CA ARG A 425 8.66 23.54 -3.17
C ARG A 425 8.22 25.01 -3.21
N THR A 426 7.39 25.37 -4.18
CA THR A 426 6.84 26.74 -4.31
C THR A 426 5.34 26.66 -4.55
N SER A 427 4.58 27.62 -4.03
CA SER A 427 3.13 27.71 -4.26
C SER A 427 2.80 27.90 -5.77
N PRO A 428 1.78 27.19 -6.31
CA PRO A 428 0.99 26.17 -5.64
C PRO A 428 1.81 24.90 -5.37
N TYR A 429 1.63 24.30 -4.18
CA TYR A 429 2.38 23.11 -3.74
C TYR A 429 1.81 21.83 -4.38
N HIS A 430 1.96 21.71 -5.70
CA HIS A 430 1.52 20.51 -6.41
C HIS A 430 2.19 19.26 -5.88
N ILE A 431 1.41 18.19 -5.72
CA ILE A 431 1.90 16.86 -5.39
C ILE A 431 2.04 16.08 -6.69
N TYR A 432 3.21 15.54 -6.93
CA TYR A 432 3.49 14.54 -7.94
C TYR A 432 3.57 13.18 -7.27
N ALA A 433 3.03 12.14 -7.90
CA ALA A 433 2.98 10.82 -7.33
C ALA A 433 3.25 9.74 -8.38
N GLY A 434 4.09 8.77 -8.02
CA GLY A 434 4.31 7.54 -8.75
C GLY A 434 3.50 6.41 -8.14
N SER A 435 2.56 5.84 -8.88
CA SER A 435 1.64 4.85 -8.34
C SER A 435 1.72 3.51 -9.07
N GLN A 436 1.24 2.47 -8.39
CA GLN A 436 0.99 1.20 -9.01
C GLN A 436 -0.26 1.29 -9.89
N ASP A 437 -0.17 0.78 -11.10
CA ASP A 437 -1.24 0.66 -12.12
C ASP A 437 -1.85 2.00 -12.56
N GLN A 438 -1.94 3.00 -11.68
CA GLN A 438 -2.49 4.33 -11.94
C GLN A 438 -1.44 5.38 -12.35
N GLY A 439 -0.22 4.97 -12.62
CA GLY A 439 0.78 5.72 -13.34
C GLY A 439 1.44 6.90 -12.62
N PHE A 440 1.99 7.81 -13.40
CA PHE A 440 2.46 9.10 -12.91
C PHE A 440 1.29 10.08 -12.83
N GLN A 441 1.11 10.64 -11.65
CA GLN A 441 -0.01 11.51 -11.29
C GLN A 441 0.48 12.86 -10.78
N ARG A 442 -0.40 13.87 -10.85
CA ARG A 442 -0.18 15.18 -10.27
C ARG A 442 -1.49 15.77 -9.77
N THR A 443 -1.45 16.64 -8.77
CA THR A 443 -2.66 17.33 -8.29
C THR A 443 -3.19 18.35 -9.28
N ILE A 444 -4.51 18.46 -9.32
CA ILE A 444 -5.24 19.52 -10.03
C ILE A 444 -5.52 20.65 -9.04
N GLY A 445 -4.60 21.60 -8.92
CA GLY A 445 -4.69 22.68 -7.93
C GLY A 445 -4.11 22.32 -6.55
N ASP A 446 -4.33 23.18 -5.57
CA ASP A 446 -3.88 23.08 -4.19
C ASP A 446 -5.01 23.43 -3.18
N ASN A 447 -6.25 23.18 -3.55
CA ASN A 447 -7.40 23.38 -2.66
C ASN A 447 -7.26 22.51 -1.41
N GLY A 448 -7.62 23.03 -0.26
CA GLY A 448 -7.53 22.28 0.99
C GLY A 448 -8.40 20.98 0.98
N GLY A 449 -8.06 20.03 1.84
CA GLY A 449 -8.76 18.74 1.96
C GLY A 449 -8.15 17.64 1.07
N ILE A 450 -8.97 16.66 0.67
CA ILE A 450 -8.59 15.56 -0.23
C ILE A 450 -8.54 16.10 -1.65
N LEU A 451 -7.42 15.89 -2.35
CA LEU A 451 -7.15 16.51 -3.64
C LEU A 451 -7.52 15.59 -4.80
N GLU A 452 -7.95 16.21 -5.90
CA GLU A 452 -8.07 15.54 -7.19
C GLU A 452 -6.71 15.47 -7.88
N PHE A 453 -6.46 14.35 -8.53
CA PHE A 453 -5.26 14.11 -9.31
C PHE A 453 -5.58 13.86 -10.77
N GLU A 454 -4.66 14.28 -11.61
CA GLU A 454 -4.64 13.94 -13.03
C GLU A 454 -3.60 12.87 -13.29
N GLN A 455 -3.99 11.81 -13.95
CA GLN A 455 -3.09 10.77 -14.42
C GLN A 455 -2.48 11.21 -15.76
N SER A 456 -1.17 11.47 -15.78
CA SER A 456 -0.48 11.91 -16.99
C SER A 456 -0.08 10.76 -17.90
N ILE A 457 0.31 9.62 -17.31
CA ILE A 457 0.69 8.40 -18.02
C ILE A 457 0.36 7.18 -17.17
N SER A 458 -0.05 6.08 -17.79
CA SER A 458 -0.47 4.84 -17.12
C SER A 458 0.71 3.94 -16.75
N GLY A 459 0.50 3.01 -15.81
CA GLY A 459 1.42 1.93 -15.46
C GLY A 459 2.03 2.06 -14.06
N ASP A 460 3.12 1.33 -13.80
CA ASP A 460 3.80 1.28 -12.49
C ASP A 460 4.93 2.31 -12.44
N TYR A 461 4.67 3.51 -11.95
CA TYR A 461 5.69 4.55 -11.81
C TYR A 461 6.23 4.59 -10.39
N GLY A 462 7.56 4.63 -10.29
CA GLY A 462 8.29 4.54 -9.04
C GLY A 462 8.87 5.85 -8.57
N HIS A 463 10.22 5.92 -8.51
CA HIS A 463 10.89 7.08 -7.92
C HIS A 463 10.63 8.37 -8.70
N LEU A 464 10.39 9.44 -7.95
CA LEU A 464 10.25 10.81 -8.41
C LEU A 464 11.40 11.64 -7.83
N SER A 465 11.94 12.56 -8.62
CA SER A 465 13.04 13.42 -8.20
C SER A 465 13.02 14.74 -8.95
N SER A 466 13.52 15.82 -8.32
CA SER A 466 13.59 17.15 -8.91
C SER A 466 14.75 17.95 -8.33
N GLY A 467 15.61 18.48 -9.19
CA GLY A 467 16.73 19.35 -8.80
C GLY A 467 16.40 20.84 -8.76
N ASP A 468 15.15 21.24 -9.04
CA ASP A 468 14.71 22.63 -9.11
C ASP A 468 13.40 22.89 -8.32
N GLY A 469 13.13 22.05 -7.34
CA GLY A 469 11.95 22.20 -6.47
C GLY A 469 10.62 21.89 -7.13
N GLY A 470 10.59 21.06 -8.18
CA GLY A 470 9.39 20.58 -8.84
C GLY A 470 8.97 21.37 -10.07
N GLU A 471 9.83 22.25 -10.59
CA GLU A 471 9.61 22.88 -11.90
C GLU A 471 9.85 21.86 -13.04
N THR A 472 10.82 20.97 -12.85
CA THR A 472 11.03 19.77 -13.68
C THR A 472 10.99 18.51 -12.84
N ILE A 473 10.54 17.39 -13.40
CA ILE A 473 10.45 16.10 -12.70
C ILE A 473 11.12 14.99 -13.50
N TRP A 474 11.98 14.27 -12.82
CA TRP A 474 12.44 12.96 -13.25
C TRP A 474 11.59 11.88 -12.63
N CYS A 475 11.15 10.90 -13.41
CA CYS A 475 10.49 9.71 -12.89
C CYS A 475 10.95 8.46 -13.63
N ASN A 476 10.77 7.29 -13.03
CA ASN A 476 11.06 6.04 -13.70
C ASN A 476 9.89 5.05 -13.65
N TYR A 477 9.88 4.21 -14.68
CA TYR A 477 9.10 3.00 -14.82
C TYR A 477 10.07 1.81 -14.87
N PRO A 478 9.69 0.60 -14.45
CA PRO A 478 10.59 -0.55 -14.58
C PRO A 478 11.04 -0.81 -16.03
N GLY A 479 12.23 -0.32 -16.36
CA GLY A 479 12.85 -0.46 -17.69
C GLY A 479 13.11 0.83 -18.45
N PHE A 480 12.57 1.97 -18.04
CA PHE A 480 12.88 3.28 -18.62
C PHE A 480 12.76 4.43 -17.62
N THR A 481 13.37 5.58 -17.96
CA THR A 481 13.21 6.85 -17.25
C THR A 481 12.48 7.85 -18.13
N MET A 482 11.88 8.85 -17.49
CA MET A 482 11.20 9.95 -18.13
C MET A 482 11.59 11.27 -17.46
N TYR A 483 11.75 12.30 -18.29
CA TYR A 483 12.01 13.68 -17.89
C TYR A 483 10.88 14.57 -18.36
N TYR A 484 10.20 15.23 -17.42
CA TYR A 484 9.19 16.24 -17.66
C TYR A 484 9.78 17.62 -17.40
N ASP A 485 9.87 18.45 -18.45
CA ASP A 485 10.32 19.85 -18.36
C ASP A 485 9.20 20.82 -17.95
N THR A 486 7.95 20.39 -18.03
CA THR A 486 6.75 21.15 -17.62
C THR A 486 5.71 20.21 -17.05
N PRO A 487 5.95 19.60 -15.88
CA PRO A 487 5.08 18.57 -15.32
C PRO A 487 3.68 19.06 -14.95
N GLN A 488 3.47 20.37 -14.85
CA GLN A 488 2.20 21.00 -14.54
C GLN A 488 1.28 21.17 -15.77
N THR A 489 1.76 20.88 -16.96
CA THR A 489 1.01 21.02 -18.22
C THR A 489 0.77 19.68 -18.91
N ASP A 490 -0.15 19.63 -19.89
CA ASP A 490 -0.47 18.44 -20.68
C ASP A 490 0.65 18.07 -21.68
N GLY A 491 1.90 18.07 -21.25
CA GLY A 491 3.04 17.71 -22.07
C GLY A 491 3.51 16.29 -21.81
N GLY A 492 3.82 15.53 -22.82
CA GLY A 492 4.56 14.28 -22.67
C GLY A 492 6.01 14.56 -22.28
N GLY A 493 6.58 13.73 -21.42
CA GLY A 493 8.01 13.80 -21.10
C GLY A 493 8.88 13.11 -22.16
N SER A 494 10.17 13.45 -22.16
CA SER A 494 11.17 12.73 -22.93
C SER A 494 11.58 11.44 -22.20
N THR A 495 11.72 10.32 -22.92
CA THR A 495 11.99 9.00 -22.35
C THR A 495 13.33 8.42 -22.79
N LEU A 496 13.89 7.55 -21.94
CA LEU A 496 15.04 6.73 -22.25
C LEU A 496 14.88 5.34 -21.65
N ASN A 497 14.97 4.29 -22.47
CA ASN A 497 15.09 2.92 -21.96
C ASN A 497 16.37 2.77 -21.15
N PHE A 498 16.34 1.99 -20.08
CA PHE A 498 17.54 1.76 -19.26
C PHE A 498 18.72 1.27 -20.09
N PRO A 499 19.85 1.96 -20.09
CA PRO A 499 21.03 1.55 -20.86
C PRO A 499 21.63 0.24 -20.31
N GLY A 500 21.74 -0.79 -21.14
CA GLY A 500 22.32 -2.06 -20.72
C GLY A 500 21.37 -2.94 -19.90
N THR A 501 21.88 -3.57 -18.83
CA THR A 501 21.14 -4.54 -18.00
C THR A 501 21.61 -4.49 -16.55
N GLY A 502 20.95 -5.21 -15.64
CA GLY A 502 21.42 -5.37 -14.27
C GLY A 502 20.73 -4.46 -13.25
N TYR A 503 19.67 -3.76 -13.63
CA TYR A 503 18.90 -2.88 -12.73
C TYR A 503 18.01 -3.68 -11.77
N LEU A 504 17.64 -3.05 -10.66
CA LEU A 504 16.50 -3.47 -9.85
C LEU A 504 15.21 -3.32 -10.66
N TRP A 505 14.14 -3.99 -10.23
CA TRP A 505 12.84 -3.84 -10.87
C TRP A 505 12.38 -2.36 -10.83
N LEU A 506 12.52 -1.70 -9.70
CA LEU A 506 12.43 -0.26 -9.54
C LEU A 506 13.82 0.26 -9.18
N ALA A 507 14.53 0.80 -10.17
CA ALA A 507 15.89 1.30 -9.98
C ALA A 507 15.87 2.65 -9.24
N PRO A 508 16.81 2.91 -8.29
CA PRO A 508 16.89 4.22 -7.65
C PRO A 508 17.15 5.32 -8.66
N LEU A 509 16.46 6.44 -8.49
CA LEU A 509 16.58 7.64 -9.32
C LEU A 509 16.60 8.85 -8.41
N ILE A 510 17.68 9.63 -8.47
CA ILE A 510 17.83 10.89 -7.74
C ILE A 510 18.27 12.01 -8.67
N GLU A 511 17.96 13.25 -8.32
CA GLU A 511 18.42 14.42 -9.03
C GLU A 511 19.94 14.58 -8.93
N HIS A 512 20.52 15.25 -9.90
CA HIS A 512 21.92 15.65 -9.84
C HIS A 512 22.08 16.88 -8.92
N PRO A 513 23.10 16.92 -8.05
CA PRO A 513 23.22 17.94 -6.99
C PRO A 513 23.34 19.38 -7.47
N ILE A 514 23.67 19.63 -8.74
CA ILE A 514 23.97 20.97 -9.26
C ILE A 514 23.14 21.31 -10.50
N ASP A 515 22.84 20.34 -11.36
CA ASP A 515 22.18 20.58 -12.65
C ASP A 515 20.79 19.93 -12.65
N PRO A 516 19.71 20.70 -12.60
CA PRO A 516 18.35 20.16 -12.53
C PRO A 516 17.93 19.37 -13.80
N ASN A 517 18.61 19.60 -14.93
CA ASN A 517 18.38 18.82 -16.14
C ASN A 517 19.06 17.44 -16.11
N LYS A 518 19.78 17.13 -15.05
CA LYS A 518 20.46 15.87 -14.86
C LYS A 518 19.89 15.07 -13.70
N ALA A 519 20.02 13.75 -13.78
CA ALA A 519 19.69 12.81 -12.71
C ALA A 519 20.66 11.62 -12.73
N TRP A 520 20.70 10.87 -11.62
CA TRP A 520 21.44 9.62 -11.53
C TRP A 520 20.47 8.46 -11.41
N LEU A 521 20.62 7.49 -12.30
CA LEU A 521 19.94 6.19 -12.27
C LEU A 521 20.93 5.13 -11.78
N GLY A 522 20.55 4.40 -10.74
CA GLY A 522 21.42 3.45 -10.06
C GLY A 522 21.33 2.03 -10.58
N GLY A 523 22.48 1.38 -10.73
CA GLY A 523 22.61 -0.06 -10.60
C GLY A 523 22.65 -0.92 -11.84
N GLY A 524 22.73 -0.37 -13.04
CA GLY A 524 22.94 -1.14 -14.26
C GLY A 524 24.26 -0.84 -14.94
N GLY A 525 24.49 -1.49 -16.08
CA GLY A 525 25.68 -1.24 -16.89
C GLY A 525 25.49 -1.64 -18.35
N VAL A 526 26.10 -0.86 -19.24
CA VAL A 526 26.08 -1.09 -20.72
C VAL A 526 26.88 -2.34 -21.05
N SER A 527 28.03 -2.50 -20.39
CA SER A 527 28.93 -3.65 -20.55
C SER A 527 28.83 -4.68 -19.40
N GLY A 528 27.79 -4.57 -18.57
CA GLY A 528 27.63 -5.32 -17.32
C GLY A 528 28.18 -4.53 -16.15
N GLY A 529 28.09 -5.08 -14.92
CA GLY A 529 28.44 -4.39 -13.69
C GLY A 529 27.25 -3.64 -13.07
N ALA A 530 27.54 -2.82 -12.07
CA ALA A 530 26.58 -2.01 -11.35
C ALA A 530 27.12 -0.58 -11.20
N HIS A 531 26.68 0.30 -12.09
CA HIS A 531 27.20 1.65 -12.24
C HIS A 531 26.12 2.69 -11.94
N ILE A 532 26.54 3.92 -11.69
CA ILE A 532 25.65 5.09 -11.77
C ILE A 532 25.57 5.48 -13.25
N ILE A 533 24.38 5.65 -13.76
CA ILE A 533 24.11 6.19 -15.08
C ILE A 533 23.67 7.64 -14.90
N GLU A 534 24.51 8.58 -15.34
CA GLU A 534 24.15 9.99 -15.37
C GLU A 534 23.27 10.26 -16.58
N LEU A 535 22.08 10.78 -16.32
CA LEU A 535 21.08 11.16 -17.32
C LEU A 535 21.13 12.65 -17.57
N THR A 536 20.88 13.08 -18.81
CA THR A 536 20.70 14.49 -19.18
C THR A 536 19.44 14.64 -20.00
N GLY A 537 18.43 15.35 -19.48
CA GLY A 537 17.12 15.55 -20.07
C GLY A 537 16.96 16.93 -20.70
N ASN A 538 16.09 16.99 -21.70
CA ASN A 538 15.51 18.22 -22.25
C ASN A 538 14.14 17.90 -22.85
N ALA A 539 13.41 18.92 -23.31
CA ALA A 539 12.07 18.77 -23.91
C ALA A 539 11.94 17.71 -25.03
N PHE A 540 13.05 17.28 -25.64
CA PHE A 540 13.04 16.45 -26.84
C PHE A 540 13.71 15.09 -26.67
N SER A 541 14.61 14.94 -25.69
CA SER A 541 15.40 13.72 -25.51
C SER A 541 16.00 13.59 -24.11
N VAL A 542 16.26 12.35 -23.72
CA VAL A 542 17.13 12.00 -22.60
C VAL A 542 18.35 11.28 -23.15
N ASN A 543 19.54 11.75 -22.75
CA ASN A 543 20.84 11.13 -23.06
C ASN A 543 21.42 10.54 -21.76
N TYR A 544 22.48 9.71 -21.91
CA TYR A 544 23.12 9.10 -20.75
C TYR A 544 24.62 9.02 -20.90
N GLU A 545 25.30 8.96 -19.74
CA GLU A 545 26.73 8.62 -19.59
C GLU A 545 26.86 7.59 -18.45
N GLU A 546 27.61 6.49 -18.69
CA GLU A 546 27.90 5.50 -17.65
C GLU A 546 29.14 5.96 -16.86
N LEU A 547 28.98 6.18 -15.55
CA LEU A 547 30.09 6.54 -14.67
C LEU A 547 31.01 5.32 -14.43
N PRO A 548 32.32 5.51 -14.34
CA PRO A 548 33.29 4.42 -14.50
C PRO A 548 33.35 3.43 -13.31
N TYR A 549 32.91 3.82 -12.11
CA TYR A 549 33.02 2.96 -10.92
C TYR A 549 31.97 1.84 -10.93
N ASP A 550 32.41 0.59 -10.73
CA ASP A 550 31.56 -0.59 -10.61
C ASP A 550 31.40 -0.95 -9.13
N PHE A 551 30.18 -0.85 -8.62
CA PHE A 551 29.82 -1.17 -7.23
C PHE A 551 29.67 -2.67 -6.95
N GLY A 552 29.79 -3.52 -7.97
CA GLY A 552 29.82 -4.98 -7.84
C GLY A 552 28.48 -5.65 -7.48
N SER A 553 27.48 -4.90 -7.06
CA SER A 553 26.11 -5.35 -6.77
C SER A 553 25.14 -4.25 -7.15
N LYS A 554 23.88 -4.60 -7.46
CA LYS A 554 22.89 -3.62 -7.86
C LYS A 554 22.73 -2.54 -6.80
N ILE A 555 22.76 -1.30 -7.26
CA ILE A 555 22.52 -0.14 -6.38
C ILE A 555 21.05 -0.13 -5.98
N SER A 556 20.79 0.01 -4.68
CA SER A 556 19.43 0.06 -4.12
C SER A 556 19.08 1.42 -3.53
N ALA A 557 20.08 2.24 -3.18
CA ALA A 557 19.87 3.64 -2.82
C ALA A 557 21.12 4.48 -3.16
N MET A 558 20.90 5.76 -3.40
CA MET A 558 21.95 6.77 -3.65
C MET A 558 21.54 8.05 -2.92
N ALA A 559 22.53 8.82 -2.48
CA ALA A 559 22.32 10.16 -1.94
C ALA A 559 23.60 11.00 -2.05
N TYR A 560 23.47 12.30 -1.84
CA TYR A 560 24.58 13.24 -1.65
C TYR A 560 24.26 14.19 -0.50
N SER A 561 25.28 14.76 0.11
CA SER A 561 25.08 15.78 1.14
C SER A 561 24.60 17.09 0.51
N THR A 562 23.50 17.65 1.04
CA THR A 562 23.02 18.98 0.64
C THR A 562 23.92 20.11 1.10
N ILE A 563 24.75 19.86 2.14
CA ILE A 563 25.72 20.83 2.66
C ILE A 563 26.96 20.91 1.76
N ASP A 564 27.47 19.74 1.34
CA ASP A 564 28.62 19.61 0.45
C ASP A 564 28.37 18.49 -0.58
N PRO A 565 27.91 18.82 -1.80
CA PRO A 565 27.62 17.86 -2.84
C PRO A 565 28.80 17.03 -3.35
N SER A 566 30.02 17.33 -2.90
CA SER A 566 31.17 16.46 -3.17
C SER A 566 31.11 15.16 -2.36
N VAL A 567 30.37 15.15 -1.25
CA VAL A 567 30.14 13.98 -0.41
C VAL A 567 28.94 13.21 -0.96
N ARG A 568 29.19 11.99 -1.42
CA ARG A 568 28.22 11.13 -2.10
C ARG A 568 28.19 9.75 -1.51
N TYR A 569 27.03 9.10 -1.59
CA TYR A 569 26.77 7.81 -0.98
C TYR A 569 26.06 6.84 -1.92
N VAL A 570 26.42 5.57 -1.86
CA VAL A 570 25.78 4.47 -2.57
C VAL A 570 25.58 3.29 -1.62
N LEU A 571 24.36 2.74 -1.62
CA LEU A 571 24.01 1.53 -0.90
C LEU A 571 23.52 0.48 -1.91
N THR A 572 23.92 -0.77 -1.73
CA THR A 572 23.57 -1.85 -2.64
C THR A 572 22.52 -2.80 -2.05
N GLU A 573 21.85 -3.56 -2.92
CA GLU A 573 20.90 -4.60 -2.51
C GLU A 573 21.52 -5.66 -1.59
N SER A 574 22.83 -5.81 -1.60
CA SER A 574 23.58 -6.72 -0.72
C SER A 574 23.94 -6.11 0.64
N GLY A 575 23.54 -4.85 0.90
CA GLY A 575 23.83 -4.13 2.15
C GLY A 575 25.26 -3.55 2.20
N THR A 576 25.97 -3.48 1.09
CA THR A 576 27.31 -2.85 1.04
C THR A 576 27.14 -1.34 0.85
N PHE A 577 27.82 -0.56 1.69
CA PHE A 577 27.78 0.90 1.64
C PHE A 577 29.11 1.45 1.12
N PHE A 578 29.02 2.45 0.24
CA PHE A 578 30.13 3.19 -0.34
C PHE A 578 29.96 4.69 -0.11
N TYR A 579 31.06 5.38 0.11
CA TYR A 579 31.10 6.84 0.21
C TYR A 579 32.21 7.43 -0.63
N SER A 580 32.03 8.65 -1.09
CA SER A 580 32.99 9.48 -1.83
C SER A 580 33.02 10.86 -1.19
N LEU A 581 34.23 11.45 -1.10
CA LEU A 581 34.48 12.81 -0.60
C LEU A 581 35.00 13.73 -1.70
N ASP A 582 35.04 13.28 -2.96
CA ASP A 582 35.65 13.93 -4.09
C ASP A 582 34.73 13.95 -5.33
N SER A 583 33.44 14.11 -5.13
CA SER A 583 32.44 14.15 -6.20
C SER A 583 32.30 12.84 -7.00
N GLY A 584 32.66 11.68 -6.41
CA GLY A 584 32.57 10.38 -7.04
C GLY A 584 33.76 10.04 -7.95
N GLU A 585 34.88 10.81 -7.89
CA GLU A 585 36.12 10.46 -8.57
C GLU A 585 36.73 9.18 -7.96
N SER A 586 36.65 9.05 -6.64
CA SER A 586 36.99 7.83 -5.93
C SER A 586 35.90 7.41 -4.93
N TRP A 587 35.82 6.10 -4.64
CA TRP A 587 34.88 5.52 -3.72
C TRP A 587 35.57 4.61 -2.74
N GLU A 588 35.21 4.75 -1.46
CA GLU A 588 35.62 3.86 -0.38
C GLU A 588 34.46 3.03 0.11
N GLN A 589 34.72 1.76 0.42
CA GLN A 589 33.74 0.86 1.02
C GLN A 589 33.85 0.91 2.54
N THR A 590 32.72 1.01 3.23
CA THR A 590 32.63 0.91 4.68
C THR A 590 33.16 -0.42 5.20
N ILE A 591 34.15 -0.39 6.09
CA ILE A 591 34.83 -1.60 6.59
C ILE A 591 34.07 -2.22 7.76
N ASN A 592 33.44 -1.42 8.61
CA ASN A 592 32.84 -1.82 9.88
C ASN A 592 31.30 -1.83 9.85
N PHE A 593 30.71 -1.83 8.68
CA PHE A 593 29.30 -2.09 8.51
C PHE A 593 29.12 -3.50 7.95
N SER A 594 29.03 -4.41 8.84
CA SER A 594 28.73 -5.78 8.48
C SER A 594 27.54 -6.21 9.29
N GLY A 595 26.55 -5.64 9.65
CA GLY A 595 25.46 -6.24 10.39
C GLY A 595 25.76 -7.66 10.89
N PRO A 596 24.99 -8.34 11.64
CA PRO A 596 25.32 -9.71 12.06
C PRO A 596 25.55 -10.65 10.88
N ALA A 597 24.99 -10.31 9.69
CA ALA A 597 25.26 -10.95 8.42
C ALA A 597 24.87 -9.98 7.29
N PRO A 598 25.83 -9.39 6.53
CA PRO A 598 25.52 -8.41 5.49
C PRO A 598 24.53 -8.93 4.45
N GLN A 599 24.55 -10.24 4.16
CA GLN A 599 23.62 -10.90 3.23
C GLN A 599 22.16 -10.87 3.70
N TYR A 600 21.86 -10.50 4.94
CA TYR A 600 20.49 -10.39 5.47
C TYR A 600 20.00 -8.95 5.59
N PHE A 601 20.80 -7.98 5.19
CA PHE A 601 20.40 -6.59 5.13
C PHE A 601 20.25 -6.17 3.66
N TYR A 602 19.03 -5.78 3.28
CA TYR A 602 18.78 -5.05 2.04
C TYR A 602 18.73 -3.57 2.40
N GLY A 603 19.64 -2.79 1.83
CA GLY A 603 19.66 -1.34 2.05
C GLY A 603 18.64 -0.67 1.13
N ALA A 604 17.69 0.07 1.68
CA ALA A 604 16.61 0.68 0.92
C ALA A 604 16.74 2.20 0.78
N THR A 605 17.33 2.89 1.76
CA THR A 605 17.35 4.35 1.82
C THR A 605 18.60 4.89 2.46
N ILE A 606 19.02 6.10 2.05
CA ILE A 606 20.13 6.87 2.62
C ILE A 606 19.62 8.29 2.88
N TYR A 607 19.82 8.80 4.08
CA TYR A 607 19.47 10.17 4.48
C TYR A 607 20.72 10.87 5.04
N PRO A 608 21.39 11.75 4.27
CA PRO A 608 22.43 12.64 4.78
C PRO A 608 21.84 13.73 5.65
N SER A 609 22.50 14.06 6.76
CA SER A 609 22.03 15.15 7.65
C SER A 609 22.06 16.50 6.92
N PRO A 610 21.03 17.35 7.11
CA PRO A 610 21.01 18.68 6.55
C PRO A 610 21.87 19.70 7.33
N THR A 611 22.36 19.32 8.53
CA THR A 611 23.10 20.23 9.43
C THR A 611 24.54 19.81 9.70
N ASP A 612 24.88 18.55 9.49
CA ASP A 612 26.25 18.01 9.68
C ASP A 612 26.66 17.13 8.49
N VAL A 613 27.60 17.59 7.69
CA VAL A 613 28.08 16.90 6.49
C VAL A 613 28.68 15.52 6.77
N SER A 614 29.15 15.28 8.00
CA SER A 614 29.73 13.99 8.42
C SER A 614 28.69 12.95 8.82
N VAL A 615 27.42 13.37 9.02
CA VAL A 615 26.35 12.51 9.50
C VAL A 615 25.53 11.96 8.33
N VAL A 616 25.36 10.63 8.32
CA VAL A 616 24.48 9.94 7.39
C VAL A 616 23.73 8.81 8.08
N ILE A 617 22.45 8.66 7.76
CA ILE A 617 21.58 7.61 8.27
C ILE A 617 21.17 6.70 7.12
N ILE A 618 21.10 5.39 7.34
CA ILE A 618 20.64 4.42 6.35
C ILE A 618 19.54 3.54 6.93
N GLY A 619 18.61 3.14 6.08
CA GLY A 619 17.50 2.25 6.43
C GLY A 619 17.39 1.08 5.47
N GLY A 620 16.72 0.01 5.92
CA GLY A 620 16.50 -1.18 5.11
C GLY A 620 15.81 -2.31 5.86
N SER A 621 16.05 -3.58 5.43
CA SER A 621 15.42 -4.75 6.04
C SER A 621 15.92 -4.99 7.47
N GLY A 622 15.00 -4.88 8.43
CA GLY A 622 15.29 -4.95 9.86
C GLY A 622 14.92 -6.27 10.55
N TYR A 623 14.65 -7.33 9.79
CA TYR A 623 14.13 -8.60 10.35
C TYR A 623 15.21 -9.45 11.02
N SER A 624 16.46 -9.35 10.55
CA SER A 624 17.61 -10.05 11.12
C SER A 624 18.76 -9.10 11.49
N ASN A 625 18.52 -7.80 11.35
CA ASN A 625 19.47 -6.72 11.61
C ASN A 625 18.70 -5.54 12.21
N PRO A 626 19.35 -4.52 12.81
CA PRO A 626 18.70 -3.24 13.03
C PRO A 626 18.18 -2.66 11.72
N PRO A 627 16.94 -2.11 11.68
CA PRO A 627 16.39 -1.51 10.46
C PRO A 627 17.05 -0.18 10.08
N VAL A 628 17.64 0.54 11.04
CA VAL A 628 18.28 1.85 10.84
C VAL A 628 19.66 1.88 11.48
N TYR A 629 20.61 2.52 10.80
CA TYR A 629 21.96 2.76 11.29
C TYR A 629 22.36 4.21 11.05
N LYS A 630 23.20 4.77 11.92
CA LYS A 630 23.74 6.12 11.83
C LYS A 630 25.27 6.10 11.80
N SER A 631 25.86 6.91 10.93
CA SER A 631 27.28 7.25 10.90
C SER A 631 27.48 8.72 11.28
N ASN A 632 28.55 9.03 12.01
CA ASN A 632 28.99 10.40 12.31
C ASN A 632 30.40 10.69 11.72
N ASN A 633 30.79 9.94 10.71
CA ASN A 633 32.10 10.06 10.05
C ASN A 633 32.01 9.69 8.57
N PHE A 634 31.09 10.33 7.84
CA PHE A 634 30.91 10.20 6.40
C PHE A 634 30.53 8.79 5.90
N GLY A 635 30.15 7.88 6.79
CA GLY A 635 29.87 6.49 6.42
C GLY A 635 31.05 5.53 6.58
N GLU A 636 32.18 5.95 7.16
CA GLU A 636 33.32 5.06 7.43
C GLU A 636 32.92 3.90 8.35
N ASN A 637 32.03 4.16 9.32
CA ASN A 637 31.41 3.14 10.16
C ASN A 637 30.00 3.55 10.61
N PHE A 638 29.19 2.56 11.01
CA PHE A 638 27.81 2.74 11.42
C PHE A 638 27.52 2.12 12.78
N LEU A 639 26.65 2.77 13.54
CA LEU A 639 26.07 2.26 14.78
C LEU A 639 24.56 2.05 14.61
N PRO A 640 23.98 1.00 15.25
CA PRO A 640 22.52 0.81 15.24
C PRO A 640 21.76 1.98 15.85
N MET A 641 20.66 2.37 15.20
CA MET A 641 19.74 3.41 15.64
C MET A 641 18.32 2.81 15.70
N ARG A 642 18.09 1.86 16.61
CA ARG A 642 16.89 1.01 16.61
C ARG A 642 15.98 1.15 17.83
N ASN A 643 16.34 1.96 18.84
CA ASN A 643 15.52 2.08 20.05
C ASN A 643 14.10 2.53 19.69
N GLY A 644 13.07 1.78 20.10
CA GLY A 644 11.67 2.06 19.82
C GLY A 644 11.18 1.66 18.41
N LEU A 645 12.09 1.31 17.47
CA LEU A 645 11.70 0.84 16.15
C LEU A 645 11.59 -0.69 16.14
N PRO A 646 10.45 -1.28 15.72
CA PRO A 646 10.32 -2.73 15.62
C PRO A 646 11.22 -3.32 14.53
N SER A 647 11.32 -4.64 14.49
CA SER A 647 11.92 -5.33 13.35
C SER A 647 11.01 -5.18 12.14
N THR A 648 11.39 -4.34 11.20
CA THR A 648 10.60 -3.96 10.03
C THR A 648 11.50 -3.60 8.85
N LEU A 649 10.94 -3.50 7.67
CA LEU A 649 11.59 -2.85 6.52
C LEU A 649 11.34 -1.34 6.58
N VAL A 650 12.42 -0.56 6.52
CA VAL A 650 12.37 0.91 6.32
C VAL A 650 12.56 1.18 4.84
N TYR A 651 11.54 1.72 4.19
CA TYR A 651 11.54 2.03 2.76
C TYR A 651 12.20 3.37 2.46
N GLU A 652 11.86 4.40 3.24
CA GLU A 652 12.39 5.75 3.07
C GLU A 652 12.57 6.47 4.40
N LEU A 653 13.54 7.37 4.43
CA LEU A 653 13.85 8.26 5.54
C LEU A 653 13.81 9.71 5.06
N ALA A 654 13.25 10.58 5.86
CA ALA A 654 13.30 12.03 5.71
C ALA A 654 13.64 12.69 7.05
N GLY A 655 13.90 13.97 7.07
CA GLY A 655 14.10 14.73 8.29
C GLY A 655 13.76 16.20 8.10
N ASN A 656 13.60 16.89 9.21
CA ASN A 656 13.42 18.34 9.17
C ASN A 656 14.74 19.06 8.87
N GLU A 657 14.65 20.33 8.57
CA GLU A 657 15.81 21.18 8.22
C GLU A 657 16.78 21.42 9.38
N TYR A 658 16.32 21.22 10.62
CA TYR A 658 17.14 21.39 11.83
C TYR A 658 17.96 20.14 12.18
N GLY A 659 17.65 18.98 11.56
CA GLY A 659 18.36 17.70 11.77
C GLY A 659 18.11 17.06 13.14
N ASP A 660 17.06 17.45 13.81
CA ASP A 660 16.65 16.95 15.12
C ASP A 660 15.46 15.98 15.07
N LEU A 661 14.67 16.01 14.01
CA LEU A 661 13.59 15.08 13.73
C LEU A 661 13.86 14.25 12.47
N TYR A 662 13.70 12.94 12.57
CA TYR A 662 13.74 12.04 11.43
C TYR A 662 12.43 11.25 11.31
N PHE A 663 11.96 11.08 10.10
CA PHE A 663 10.75 10.32 9.78
C PHE A 663 11.12 9.06 9.01
N ALA A 664 10.43 7.96 9.29
CA ALA A 664 10.61 6.70 8.60
C ALA A 664 9.28 6.19 8.05
N ALA A 665 9.25 5.93 6.76
CA ALA A 665 8.21 5.16 6.09
C ALA A 665 8.59 3.68 6.16
N THR A 666 7.72 2.85 6.78
CA THR A 666 8.04 1.44 7.04
C THR A 666 6.92 0.48 6.64
N GLU A 667 7.24 -0.82 6.59
CA GLU A 667 6.23 -1.88 6.41
C GLU A 667 5.15 -1.84 7.51
N LEU A 668 5.53 -1.44 8.73
CA LEU A 668 4.64 -1.41 9.89
C LEU A 668 4.08 -0.01 10.21
N GLY A 669 4.11 0.92 9.27
CA GLY A 669 3.56 2.26 9.45
C GLY A 669 4.60 3.37 9.55
N PRO A 670 4.19 4.60 9.92
CA PRO A 670 5.07 5.76 10.03
C PRO A 670 5.72 5.82 11.42
N TYR A 671 6.99 6.20 11.46
CA TYR A 671 7.72 6.43 12.70
C TYR A 671 8.43 7.78 12.69
N ILE A 672 8.61 8.37 13.86
CA ILE A 672 9.39 9.57 14.08
C ILE A 672 10.50 9.29 15.10
N TYR A 673 11.66 9.89 14.88
CA TYR A 673 12.76 9.90 15.82
C TYR A 673 13.08 11.32 16.23
N ASN A 674 13.07 11.57 17.52
CA ASN A 674 13.55 12.82 18.10
C ASN A 674 14.96 12.61 18.66
N THR A 675 15.93 13.39 18.20
CA THR A 675 17.34 13.24 18.63
C THR A 675 17.51 13.46 20.11
N SER A 676 16.73 14.32 20.73
CA SER A 676 16.75 14.59 22.16
C SER A 676 16.24 13.43 23.01
N GLY A 677 15.27 12.63 22.48
CA GLY A 677 14.74 11.42 23.11
C GLY A 677 15.59 10.19 22.86
N ASN A 678 16.36 10.18 21.78
CA ASN A 678 17.21 9.10 21.32
C ASN A 678 16.41 7.79 21.11
N GLN A 679 15.19 7.89 20.60
CA GLN A 679 14.33 6.75 20.29
C GLN A 679 13.34 7.05 19.15
N TRP A 680 12.90 5.99 18.47
CA TRP A 680 11.81 6.00 17.51
C TRP A 680 10.48 5.82 18.23
N GLU A 681 9.46 6.49 17.75
CA GLU A 681 8.10 6.36 18.23
C GLU A 681 7.14 6.20 17.07
N TYR A 682 6.07 5.43 17.29
CA TYR A 682 5.03 5.24 16.29
C TYR A 682 4.24 6.52 16.11
N LEU A 683 4.24 7.04 14.88
CA LEU A 683 3.60 8.33 14.56
C LEU A 683 2.12 8.18 14.19
N GLY A 684 1.66 6.96 13.87
CA GLY A 684 0.32 6.75 13.32
C GLY A 684 -0.82 7.02 14.31
N GLY A 685 -0.60 6.81 15.59
CA GLY A 685 -1.63 7.02 16.61
C GLY A 685 -2.93 6.26 16.33
N VAL A 686 -4.06 6.95 16.44
CA VAL A 686 -5.41 6.43 16.14
C VAL A 686 -5.98 6.94 14.82
N SER A 687 -5.36 7.96 14.22
CA SER A 687 -5.90 8.68 13.06
C SER A 687 -5.25 8.29 11.74
N ALA A 688 -3.96 7.88 11.74
CA ALA A 688 -3.31 7.43 10.52
C ALA A 688 -3.71 6.00 10.15
N PRO A 689 -3.82 5.67 8.86
CA PRO A 689 -4.15 4.32 8.46
C PRO A 689 -3.03 3.31 8.80
N ASP A 690 -3.40 2.14 9.30
CA ASP A 690 -2.48 1.00 9.45
C ASP A 690 -2.18 0.41 8.08
N GLN A 691 -1.12 0.92 7.46
CA GLN A 691 -0.69 0.60 6.11
C GLN A 691 0.81 0.35 6.04
N THR A 692 1.25 -0.15 4.91
CA THR A 692 2.65 -0.06 4.48
C THR A 692 2.87 1.35 3.95
N TYR A 693 3.84 2.06 4.51
CA TYR A 693 4.25 3.41 4.10
C TYR A 693 5.51 3.29 3.25
N TRP A 694 5.44 3.70 1.99
CA TRP A 694 6.53 3.51 1.03
C TRP A 694 7.41 4.72 0.86
N SER A 695 6.84 5.91 1.00
CA SER A 695 7.59 7.16 0.88
C SER A 695 7.31 8.10 2.02
N VAL A 696 8.28 8.97 2.30
CA VAL A 696 8.15 10.10 3.21
C VAL A 696 8.99 11.27 2.72
N GLU A 697 8.43 12.45 2.71
CA GLU A 697 9.13 13.71 2.51
C GLU A 697 8.76 14.70 3.61
N PHE A 698 9.72 15.51 4.02
CA PHE A 698 9.44 16.66 4.89
C PHE A 698 9.35 17.93 4.05
N ILE A 699 8.31 18.74 4.29
CA ILE A 699 8.02 19.97 3.56
C ILE A 699 8.11 21.13 4.56
N PRO A 700 9.27 21.81 4.67
CA PRO A 700 9.48 22.86 5.66
C PRO A 700 8.44 23.99 5.57
N GLU A 701 8.08 24.38 4.34
CA GLU A 701 7.15 25.47 4.08
C GLU A 701 5.73 25.22 4.60
N LEU A 702 5.40 23.95 4.87
CA LEU A 702 4.11 23.51 5.39
C LEU A 702 4.22 22.92 6.80
N ASN A 703 5.40 22.83 7.37
CA ASN A 703 5.71 22.10 8.62
C ASN A 703 5.08 20.70 8.63
N THR A 704 5.28 19.94 7.54
CA THR A 704 4.51 18.72 7.27
C THR A 704 5.42 17.58 6.86
N ALA A 705 5.23 16.41 7.48
CA ALA A 705 5.73 15.15 6.97
C ALA A 705 4.64 14.49 6.10
N ARG A 706 4.90 14.35 4.80
CA ARG A 706 4.01 13.74 3.81
C ARG A 706 4.42 12.32 3.51
N PHE A 707 3.46 11.42 3.57
CA PHE A 707 3.67 9.99 3.36
C PHE A 707 2.84 9.46 2.19
N GLY A 708 3.46 8.65 1.34
CA GLY A 708 2.76 7.81 0.37
C GLY A 708 2.52 6.42 0.94
N THR A 709 1.27 5.96 0.94
CA THR A 709 0.88 4.64 1.42
C THR A 709 0.62 3.66 0.29
N TYR A 710 0.71 2.38 0.60
CA TYR A 710 0.46 1.32 -0.38
C TYR A 710 -0.95 0.74 -0.27
N GLY A 711 -1.96 1.63 -0.39
CA GLY A 711 -3.37 1.21 -0.36
C GLY A 711 -4.34 2.18 0.28
N ARG A 712 -3.85 3.30 0.80
CA ARG A 712 -4.68 4.32 1.46
C ARG A 712 -4.29 5.76 1.03
N GLY A 713 -3.73 5.91 -0.17
CA GLY A 713 -3.43 7.22 -0.72
C GLY A 713 -2.24 7.93 -0.07
N ILE A 714 -2.30 9.26 -0.05
CA ILE A 714 -1.27 10.17 0.48
C ILE A 714 -1.80 10.81 1.77
N TRP A 715 -0.95 10.85 2.79
CA TRP A 715 -1.28 11.37 4.11
C TRP A 715 -0.23 12.36 4.62
N ASP A 716 -0.70 13.47 5.19
CA ASP A 716 0.11 14.49 5.80
C ASP A 716 0.00 14.41 7.33
N PHE A 717 1.12 14.32 8.00
CA PHE A 717 1.23 14.68 9.40
C PHE A 717 1.64 16.15 9.48
N VAL A 718 0.67 17.03 9.73
CA VAL A 718 0.89 18.46 9.92
C VAL A 718 1.25 18.66 11.38
N MET A 719 2.52 19.00 11.62
CA MET A 719 2.99 19.24 12.98
C MET A 719 2.48 20.57 13.49
N ASP A 720 2.08 20.60 14.77
CA ASP A 720 1.97 21.86 15.50
C ASP A 720 3.34 22.56 15.48
N GLU A 721 3.35 23.86 15.60
CA GLU A 721 4.62 24.60 15.60
C GLU A 721 5.55 24.03 16.69
N TYR A 722 6.54 23.27 16.24
CA TYR A 722 7.56 22.69 17.09
C TYR A 722 8.78 23.60 17.08
N TYR A 723 9.03 24.23 18.21
CA TYR A 723 10.28 24.94 18.44
C TYR A 723 11.13 24.09 19.39
N ASP A 724 12.24 23.52 18.90
CA ASP A 724 13.27 22.91 19.80
C ASP A 724 13.98 24.05 20.54
N VAL A 725 13.24 24.68 21.42
CA VAL A 725 13.68 25.83 22.17
C VAL A 725 13.76 25.44 23.62
N VAL A 726 14.93 25.55 24.17
CA VAL A 726 15.11 25.52 25.64
C VAL A 726 14.36 26.72 26.22
N LEU A 727 13.24 26.45 26.92
CA LEU A 727 12.50 27.53 27.56
C LEU A 727 13.44 28.36 28.43
N GLY A 728 13.46 29.67 28.15
CA GLY A 728 14.39 30.62 28.78
C GLY A 728 15.64 30.94 27.95
N ASP A 729 15.97 30.17 26.92
CA ASP A 729 17.06 30.47 25.98
C ASP A 729 16.53 31.31 24.81
N VAL A 730 16.37 32.61 25.06
CA VAL A 730 15.76 33.54 24.11
C VAL A 730 16.70 33.93 22.97
N ASN A 731 18.01 33.73 23.16
CA ASN A 731 19.02 34.04 22.16
C ASN A 731 19.49 32.83 21.36
N SER A 732 18.98 31.61 21.70
CA SER A 732 19.29 30.32 21.05
C SER A 732 20.79 29.96 21.10
N ASP A 733 21.47 30.24 22.25
CA ASP A 733 22.89 29.89 22.46
C ASP A 733 23.08 28.62 23.33
N GLU A 734 22.00 27.89 23.60
CA GLU A 734 21.91 26.66 24.43
C GLU A 734 22.18 26.92 25.94
N ILE A 735 22.22 28.15 26.39
CA ILE A 735 22.52 28.49 27.78
C ILE A 735 21.54 29.53 28.31
N VAL A 736 20.64 29.17 29.21
CA VAL A 736 19.74 30.13 29.87
C VAL A 736 20.53 30.97 30.86
N ASN A 737 20.69 32.26 30.58
CA ASN A 737 21.52 33.18 31.36
C ASN A 737 21.03 34.65 31.35
N ILE A 738 21.83 35.60 31.81
CA ILE A 738 21.48 37.02 31.90
C ILE A 738 21.23 37.66 30.52
N GLN A 739 21.76 37.12 29.44
CA GLN A 739 21.58 37.67 28.08
C GLN A 739 20.13 37.48 27.62
N ASP A 740 19.53 36.31 27.93
CA ASP A 740 18.13 36.02 27.65
C ASP A 740 17.19 36.91 28.40
N ILE A 741 17.47 37.15 29.68
CA ILE A 741 16.69 38.05 30.50
C ILE A 741 16.70 39.49 29.93
N ILE A 742 17.84 39.93 29.38
CA ILE A 742 17.95 41.25 28.76
C ILE A 742 17.09 41.34 27.50
N ILE A 743 17.08 40.29 26.66
CA ILE A 743 16.27 40.24 25.44
C ILE A 743 14.79 40.21 25.80
N LEU A 744 14.38 39.33 26.73
CA LEU A 744 12.99 39.25 27.18
C LEU A 744 12.50 40.59 27.75
N VAL A 745 13.29 41.28 28.56
CA VAL A 745 12.93 42.62 29.05
C VAL A 745 12.75 43.63 27.91
N ASN A 746 13.53 43.53 26.83
CA ASN A 746 13.35 44.38 25.66
C ASN A 746 12.03 44.06 24.91
N PHE A 747 11.59 42.82 24.90
CA PHE A 747 10.26 42.46 24.37
C PHE A 747 9.14 43.04 25.21
N ILE A 748 9.20 42.90 26.54
CA ILE A 748 8.22 43.48 27.47
C ILE A 748 8.11 45.02 27.33
N LEU A 749 9.25 45.67 27.10
CA LEU A 749 9.31 47.12 26.91
C LEU A 749 8.96 47.56 25.48
N ASN A 750 8.61 46.64 24.56
CA ASN A 750 8.36 46.88 23.14
C ASN A 750 9.55 47.61 22.44
N ILE A 751 10.78 47.35 22.87
CA ILE A 751 12.00 47.86 22.23
C ILE A 751 12.39 46.94 21.06
N LEU A 752 12.13 45.65 21.18
CA LEU A 752 12.31 44.61 20.15
C LEU A 752 11.00 43.88 19.97
N GLU A 753 10.73 43.40 18.76
CA GLU A 753 9.66 42.44 18.48
C GLU A 753 10.26 41.03 18.46
N PRO A 754 9.72 40.05 19.22
CA PRO A 754 10.21 38.70 19.18
C PRO A 754 9.84 38.04 17.85
N THR A 755 10.72 37.18 17.34
CA THR A 755 10.33 36.15 16.37
C THR A 755 9.46 35.12 17.06
N ASP A 756 8.77 34.24 16.32
CA ASP A 756 7.91 33.20 16.89
C ASP A 756 8.72 32.28 17.82
N VAL A 757 9.93 31.87 17.41
CA VAL A 757 10.88 31.10 18.23
C VAL A 757 11.25 31.83 19.52
N GLN A 758 11.57 33.10 19.43
CA GLN A 758 11.91 33.90 20.59
C GLN A 758 10.71 34.16 21.52
N PHE A 759 9.51 34.28 20.94
CA PHE A 759 8.29 34.39 21.72
C PHE A 759 8.07 33.09 22.54
N TYR A 760 8.16 31.93 21.91
CA TYR A 760 8.01 30.65 22.59
C TYR A 760 9.08 30.40 23.67
N ALA A 761 10.35 30.77 23.40
CA ALA A 761 11.43 30.69 24.37
C ALA A 761 11.20 31.58 25.59
N ALA A 762 10.59 32.73 25.36
CA ALA A 762 10.38 33.78 26.36
C ALA A 762 9.12 33.58 27.22
N ASP A 763 8.08 32.96 26.68
CA ASP A 763 6.81 32.64 27.36
C ASP A 763 6.97 31.30 28.14
N ILE A 764 7.58 31.39 29.31
CA ILE A 764 7.95 30.24 30.14
C ILE A 764 6.76 29.58 30.81
N ASN A 765 5.74 30.40 31.16
CA ASN A 765 4.54 29.88 31.80
C ASN A 765 3.47 29.45 30.79
N GLN A 766 3.75 29.62 29.49
CA GLN A 766 2.90 29.24 28.36
C GLN A 766 1.48 29.83 28.38
N ASP A 767 1.35 31.04 28.87
CA ASP A 767 0.08 31.76 28.93
C ASP A 767 -0.18 32.67 27.70
N GLN A 768 0.69 32.58 26.69
CA GLN A 768 0.69 33.36 25.44
C GLN A 768 0.90 34.87 25.63
N ILE A 769 1.51 35.26 26.74
CA ILE A 769 1.84 36.65 27.06
C ILE A 769 3.27 36.74 27.61
N ILE A 770 4.16 37.43 26.92
CA ILE A 770 5.50 37.72 27.48
C ILE A 770 5.39 38.87 28.48
N ASP A 771 5.58 38.57 29.77
CA ASP A 771 5.47 39.57 30.83
C ASP A 771 6.51 39.35 31.96
N ILE A 772 6.29 40.09 33.08
CA ILE A 772 7.21 40.04 34.22
C ILE A 772 7.26 38.66 34.92
N LEU A 773 6.22 37.83 34.77
CA LEU A 773 6.18 36.49 35.36
C LEU A 773 7.20 35.60 34.68
N ASP A 774 7.32 35.69 33.35
CA ASP A 774 8.34 34.94 32.57
C ASP A 774 9.76 35.39 32.98
N THR A 775 9.95 36.70 33.16
CA THR A 775 11.25 37.21 33.64
C THR A 775 11.64 36.57 34.97
N ILE A 776 10.68 36.40 35.88
CA ILE A 776 10.94 35.76 37.19
C ILE A 776 11.29 34.29 37.03
N LEU A 777 10.62 33.59 36.10
CA LEU A 777 10.87 32.17 35.82
C LEU A 777 12.23 31.95 35.16
N ILE A 778 12.62 32.78 34.16
CA ILE A 778 13.95 32.75 33.56
C ILE A 778 15.04 32.97 34.61
N ILE A 779 14.87 33.96 35.51
CA ILE A 779 15.83 34.20 36.59
C ILE A 779 16.00 32.96 37.47
N ASN A 780 14.91 32.24 37.80
CA ASN A 780 15.00 31.02 38.60
C ASN A 780 15.76 29.92 37.85
N ILE A 781 15.48 29.71 36.56
CA ILE A 781 16.20 28.74 35.72
C ILE A 781 17.69 29.11 35.65
N ALA A 782 18.04 30.37 35.37
CA ALA A 782 19.41 30.84 35.28
C ALA A 782 20.19 30.71 36.61
N LEU A 783 19.49 30.72 37.75
CA LEU A 783 20.08 30.52 39.08
C LEU A 783 20.12 29.05 39.52
N GLY A 784 19.58 28.14 38.70
CA GLY A 784 19.54 26.69 38.99
C GLY A 784 18.57 26.32 40.12
N ASN A 785 17.47 27.05 40.28
CA ASN A 785 16.46 26.82 41.32
C ASN A 785 15.22 26.11 40.73
#